data_a42187b61ff97068720448e1e64e9c76
#
_entry.id   a42187b61ff97068720448e1e64e9c76
#
_cell.length_a   1.000
_cell.length_b   1.000
_cell.length_c   1.000
_cell.angle_alpha   90.00
_cell.angle_beta   90.00
_cell.angle_gamma   90.00
#
_symmetry.space_group_name_H-M   'P 1'
#
loop_
_entity.id
_entity.type
_entity.pdbx_description
1 polymer ?
#
loop_
_entity_poly.entity_id
_entity_poly.type
_entity_poly.pdbx_seq_one_letter_code
_entity_poly.pdbx_strand_id
1 'polypeptide(L)'
;MVNSTITTRPPISCRRVCIAVFALLALATFVSGGWSDVAHAQSRLLDFPKRPKPIVPQARPASEKAPMLLQATEIDYDYVNKRVSAVGSVQIYYSGSTLEADRVIYDETTKRLHAEGNVRLTDANGQVTYGDLMNMSEDFRDGFVDSLRVETPEQTRMAASRADRTSGEFTVFQSGVYTACEPCKDDPRKPPLWQIKGARIIHDTGEKMIYFEDARVEFFGQPVAYFPYFSTPDPTVKRKSGFLYPLTLYDSKYGVGIQVPYYWALAPDYDLTLTPRVMSRQGLLMKGEWRQRLDSGYYSIALSGIRQLDKDYFLEKYGTTDYPSYRDFRGSVETLGRFVITDKWSWGWDGLLPTDSLYYSDYGLSSYQRGSNAVATGLTEGLNQVFIAGRGNRSYFDARSIYYYGFSVADVQNQIPIIHPVVDYFYTFDQPVLGGEAGVRTNLTSLSRTAAAFDPISQTANAFGSCAPTTADPTVKIPANCLLRGIPGHYTRFSAEATWKRTFTDPIGQQFTPFAMLRGDAAAVSIENQPGVANYLTPGDSTQFRAMPTAGVEYRYPFINVQSWGTQTITPIAQIIVRPNETSIGELPNEDSQSLIFDDSNLFKINKFSGWDRIEGGGRANVGVEYTAQFNRAGFVNVMFGQSYQLFGTNSFAVGDVTNTGLGTGLDTNVSDYVARISYQPDRTYTFTTRYRFDHDDLSLNRFEVEGRAAYDRISVSMMYGQYAPQPALGFLTWRQGILGTANLKLSQNWVATTALRYDIDARKFSSTQFGLGYIDDCFILAMNYITSYSYSPVPTIAPTLDHRIMLTLALRTIGGTGTSQSIGSSTALPFGQ
;
A
#
# COMPACT_ATOMS: atom_id res chain seq x y z
N MET A 1 -33.01 9.47 48.02
CA MET A 1 -32.61 10.78 47.44
C MET A 1 -31.08 10.76 47.37
N VAL A 2 -30.53 10.46 46.26
CA VAL A 2 -29.09 10.56 46.03
C VAL A 2 -28.93 11.36 44.72
N ASN A 3 -28.44 12.60 44.87
CA ASN A 3 -28.14 13.50 43.77
C ASN A 3 -26.87 13.02 43.05
N SER A 4 -27.00 12.61 41.79
CA SER A 4 -25.88 12.43 40.90
C SER A 4 -25.62 13.73 40.13
N THR A 5 -24.61 14.45 40.53
CA THR A 5 -24.08 15.59 39.79
C THR A 5 -23.29 15.09 38.59
N ILE A 6 -23.86 15.26 37.41
CA ILE A 6 -23.18 15.09 36.15
C ILE A 6 -22.24 16.27 35.93
N THR A 7 -20.96 16.06 36.13
CA THR A 7 -19.93 17.04 35.74
C THR A 7 -19.73 16.97 34.23
N THR A 8 -20.33 17.88 33.50
CA THR A 8 -20.02 18.14 32.11
C THR A 8 -18.62 18.75 32.00
N ARG A 9 -17.68 18.02 31.44
CA ARG A 9 -16.37 18.57 31.03
C ARG A 9 -16.57 19.59 29.92
N PRO A 10 -15.97 20.80 30.01
CA PRO A 10 -16.10 21.79 28.94
C PRO A 10 -15.41 21.29 27.66
N PRO A 11 -15.93 21.59 26.47
CA PRO A 11 -15.32 21.24 25.19
C PRO A 11 -13.95 21.92 25.07
N ILE A 12 -12.96 21.18 24.55
CA ILE A 12 -11.60 21.69 24.30
C ILE A 12 -11.71 22.87 23.35
N SER A 13 -11.42 24.08 23.85
CA SER A 13 -11.58 25.30 23.06
C SER A 13 -10.62 25.30 21.86
N CYS A 14 -11.04 25.82 20.70
CA CYS A 14 -10.22 26.06 19.51
C CYS A 14 -8.84 26.68 19.81
N ARG A 15 -8.74 27.45 20.88
CA ARG A 15 -7.50 28.10 21.31
C ARG A 15 -6.39 27.14 21.75
N ARG A 16 -6.71 25.96 22.31
CA ARG A 16 -5.70 24.94 22.71
C ARG A 16 -5.17 24.15 21.51
N VAL A 17 -5.97 23.98 20.46
CA VAL A 17 -5.53 23.34 19.22
C VAL A 17 -4.53 24.23 18.48
N CYS A 18 -4.72 25.56 18.49
CA CYS A 18 -3.81 26.53 17.88
C CYS A 18 -2.40 26.46 18.49
N ILE A 19 -2.27 26.32 19.81
CA ILE A 19 -0.97 26.29 20.50
C ILE A 19 -0.22 24.99 20.17
N ALA A 20 -0.90 23.85 20.05
CA ALA A 20 -0.27 22.58 19.74
C ALA A 20 0.25 22.51 18.28
N VAL A 21 -0.47 23.10 17.33
CA VAL A 21 -0.04 23.15 15.91
C VAL A 21 1.11 24.14 15.73
N PHE A 22 1.11 25.29 16.44
CA PHE A 22 2.24 26.23 16.41
C PHE A 22 3.49 25.65 17.06
N ALA A 23 3.37 24.88 18.15
CA ALA A 23 4.48 24.17 18.77
C ALA A 23 5.07 23.10 17.83
N LEU A 24 4.22 22.39 17.07
CA LEU A 24 4.64 21.41 16.05
C LEU A 24 5.35 22.08 14.86
N LEU A 25 4.86 23.22 14.39
CA LEU A 25 5.50 24.01 13.33
C LEU A 25 6.83 24.63 13.79
N ALA A 26 6.89 25.14 15.05
CA ALA A 26 8.11 25.67 15.63
C ALA A 26 9.16 24.57 15.91
N LEU A 27 8.77 23.35 16.32
CA LEU A 27 9.67 22.23 16.46
C LEU A 27 10.23 21.77 15.09
N ALA A 28 9.44 21.83 14.03
CA ALA A 28 9.88 21.47 12.69
C ALA A 28 10.96 22.42 12.14
N THR A 29 11.00 23.67 12.58
CA THR A 29 12.03 24.64 12.18
C THR A 29 13.34 24.54 12.98
N PHE A 30 13.32 23.87 14.15
CA PHE A 30 14.51 23.75 15.02
C PHE A 30 15.26 22.41 14.88
N VAL A 31 14.70 21.39 14.25
CA VAL A 31 15.37 20.12 14.01
C VAL A 31 15.98 20.10 12.60
N SER A 32 17.11 20.82 12.44
CA SER A 32 17.91 20.85 11.22
C SER A 32 18.83 19.62 11.14
N GLY A 33 18.25 18.44 11.01
CA GLY A 33 19.02 17.21 10.84
C GLY A 33 18.32 16.24 9.92
N GLY A 34 18.69 16.23 8.64
CA GLY A 34 18.42 15.13 7.72
C GLY A 34 16.99 14.96 7.21
N TRP A 35 16.59 15.73 6.23
CA TRP A 35 15.37 15.50 5.45
C TRP A 35 15.73 14.65 4.23
N SER A 36 15.33 13.42 4.20
CA SER A 36 15.39 12.61 2.97
C SER A 36 13.98 12.25 2.52
N ASP A 37 13.74 12.49 1.23
CA ASP A 37 12.50 12.13 0.57
C ASP A 37 12.26 10.63 0.69
N VAL A 38 11.15 10.27 1.28
CA VAL A 38 10.51 8.99 1.04
C VAL A 38 9.11 9.29 0.53
N ALA A 39 9.02 9.22 -0.77
CA ALA A 39 7.76 9.32 -1.46
C ALA A 39 6.94 8.05 -1.30
N HIS A 40 5.65 8.23 -1.08
CA HIS A 40 4.55 7.32 -1.35
C HIS A 40 4.35 6.10 -0.45
N ALA A 41 3.68 6.32 0.67
CA ALA A 41 2.56 5.49 1.05
C ALA A 41 1.73 6.26 2.08
N GLN A 42 0.77 7.03 1.62
CA GLN A 42 -0.26 7.55 2.54
C GLN A 42 -1.17 6.39 2.88
N SER A 43 -1.38 6.17 4.16
CA SER A 43 -2.48 5.35 4.58
C SER A 43 -3.77 6.00 4.07
N ARG A 44 -4.77 5.20 3.71
CA ARG A 44 -6.12 5.71 3.44
C ARG A 44 -6.67 6.54 4.61
N LEU A 45 -6.01 6.51 5.77
CA LEU A 45 -6.30 7.31 6.96
C LEU A 45 -5.92 8.79 6.82
N LEU A 46 -5.06 9.15 5.86
CA LEU A 46 -4.66 10.53 5.61
C LEU A 46 -5.40 11.17 4.42
N ASP A 47 -6.41 10.53 3.87
CA ASP A 47 -7.28 11.14 2.88
C ASP A 47 -8.27 12.09 3.56
N PHE A 48 -8.61 13.18 2.88
CA PHE A 48 -9.68 14.06 3.35
C PHE A 48 -10.99 13.28 3.54
N PRO A 49 -11.73 13.53 4.63
CA PRO A 49 -13.04 12.95 4.81
C PRO A 49 -13.94 13.21 3.59
N LYS A 50 -14.66 12.18 3.15
CA LYS A 50 -15.61 12.34 2.03
C LYS A 50 -16.80 13.17 2.52
N ARG A 51 -17.00 14.34 1.91
CA ARG A 51 -18.19 15.15 2.12
C ARG A 51 -19.38 14.60 1.30
N PRO A 52 -20.59 14.63 1.83
CA PRO A 52 -21.77 14.35 1.01
C PRO A 52 -21.82 15.37 -0.13
N LYS A 53 -22.02 14.88 -1.34
CA LYS A 53 -22.24 15.79 -2.47
C LYS A 53 -23.58 16.48 -2.25
N PRO A 54 -23.66 17.83 -2.36
CA PRO A 54 -24.96 18.50 -2.37
C PRO A 54 -25.78 17.93 -3.52
N ILE A 55 -27.07 17.70 -3.26
CA ILE A 55 -28.03 17.35 -4.32
C ILE A 55 -28.27 18.64 -5.11
N VAL A 56 -27.53 18.81 -6.18
CA VAL A 56 -27.74 19.90 -7.13
C VAL A 56 -28.91 19.47 -8.01
N PRO A 57 -30.03 20.20 -8.05
CA PRO A 57 -31.09 19.93 -9.01
C PRO A 57 -30.48 19.99 -10.42
N GLN A 58 -30.74 18.99 -11.26
CA GLN A 58 -30.27 19.05 -12.65
C GLN A 58 -30.88 20.28 -13.30
N ALA A 59 -30.03 21.23 -13.69
CA ALA A 59 -30.46 22.38 -14.46
C ALA A 59 -31.10 21.92 -15.76
N ARG A 60 -32.33 22.31 -16.00
CA ARG A 60 -32.95 22.15 -17.31
C ARG A 60 -32.17 23.00 -18.31
N PRO A 61 -31.91 22.52 -19.54
CA PRO A 61 -31.22 23.32 -20.52
C PRO A 61 -31.96 24.66 -20.69
N ALA A 62 -31.22 25.76 -20.54
CA ALA A 62 -31.77 27.09 -20.68
C ALA A 62 -32.37 27.26 -22.09
N SER A 63 -33.66 27.53 -22.17
CA SER A 63 -34.28 28.00 -23.38
C SER A 63 -33.96 29.50 -23.51
N GLU A 64 -33.44 29.95 -24.65
CA GLU A 64 -32.99 31.33 -24.91
C GLU A 64 -34.06 32.41 -24.72
N LYS A 65 -35.30 32.06 -24.35
CA LYS A 65 -36.42 32.99 -24.13
C LYS A 65 -37.33 32.53 -22.97
N ALA A 66 -36.76 32.06 -21.88
CA ALA A 66 -37.55 31.79 -20.69
C ALA A 66 -38.05 33.10 -20.09
N PRO A 67 -39.34 33.25 -19.78
CA PRO A 67 -39.82 34.46 -19.10
C PRO A 67 -39.24 34.53 -17.69
N MET A 68 -38.93 35.74 -17.23
CA MET A 68 -38.62 35.99 -15.84
C MET A 68 -39.87 35.80 -15.00
N LEU A 69 -39.82 34.91 -14.01
CA LEU A 69 -40.92 34.71 -13.06
C LEU A 69 -40.61 35.41 -11.77
N LEU A 70 -41.45 36.30 -11.34
CA LEU A 70 -41.37 37.08 -10.11
C LEU A 70 -42.47 36.65 -9.13
N GLN A 71 -42.09 36.39 -7.89
CA GLN A 71 -43.00 36.18 -6.76
C GLN A 71 -42.61 37.11 -5.62
N ALA A 72 -43.55 37.80 -5.00
CA ALA A 72 -43.36 38.69 -3.87
C ALA A 72 -44.65 38.85 -3.07
N THR A 73 -44.57 39.39 -1.87
CA THR A 73 -45.78 39.72 -1.07
C THR A 73 -46.50 40.91 -1.67
N GLU A 74 -45.77 41.89 -2.20
CA GLU A 74 -46.32 43.11 -2.82
C GLU A 74 -45.51 43.45 -4.06
N ILE A 75 -46.18 43.78 -5.15
CA ILE A 75 -45.55 44.24 -6.40
C ILE A 75 -46.21 45.53 -6.83
N ASP A 76 -45.42 46.60 -6.93
CA ASP A 76 -45.84 47.91 -7.36
C ASP A 76 -45.16 48.28 -8.72
N TYR A 77 -45.87 48.88 -9.64
CA TYR A 77 -45.38 49.29 -10.94
C TYR A 77 -45.52 50.84 -11.10
N ASP A 78 -44.39 51.51 -11.16
CA ASP A 78 -44.23 52.90 -11.46
C ASP A 78 -44.19 53.11 -12.97
N TYR A 79 -45.34 53.52 -13.52
CA TYR A 79 -45.53 53.77 -14.94
C TYR A 79 -44.72 54.98 -15.45
N VAL A 80 -44.43 55.95 -14.58
CA VAL A 80 -43.69 57.18 -14.98
C VAL A 80 -42.23 56.89 -15.17
N ASN A 81 -41.62 56.15 -14.22
CA ASN A 81 -40.19 55.81 -14.23
C ASN A 81 -39.90 54.46 -14.83
N LYS A 82 -40.91 53.68 -15.27
CA LYS A 82 -40.83 52.34 -15.81
C LYS A 82 -40.07 51.39 -14.89
N ARG A 83 -40.51 51.34 -13.60
CA ARG A 83 -39.90 50.52 -12.59
C ARG A 83 -40.88 49.56 -11.94
N VAL A 84 -40.48 48.30 -11.78
CA VAL A 84 -41.19 47.29 -10.97
C VAL A 84 -40.51 47.21 -9.59
N SER A 85 -41.23 47.46 -8.54
CA SER A 85 -40.79 47.28 -7.16
C SER A 85 -41.48 46.08 -6.53
N ALA A 86 -40.74 45.12 -6.07
CA ALA A 86 -41.23 43.93 -5.37
C ALA A 86 -40.73 43.97 -3.92
N VAL A 87 -41.60 43.72 -2.95
CA VAL A 87 -41.28 43.77 -1.54
C VAL A 87 -41.84 42.55 -0.80
N GLY A 88 -41.07 42.03 0.12
CA GLY A 88 -41.43 40.92 0.99
C GLY A 88 -41.26 39.57 0.37
N SER A 89 -40.24 38.82 0.86
CA SER A 89 -39.91 37.45 0.41
C SER A 89 -39.85 37.32 -1.11
N VAL A 90 -39.13 38.24 -1.75
CA VAL A 90 -39.07 38.31 -3.22
C VAL A 90 -38.27 37.12 -3.74
N GLN A 91 -38.83 36.42 -4.74
CA GLN A 91 -38.15 35.37 -5.49
C GLN A 91 -38.25 35.62 -6.99
N ILE A 92 -37.14 35.59 -7.69
CA ILE A 92 -37.06 35.73 -9.14
C ILE A 92 -36.40 34.48 -9.72
N TYR A 93 -37.08 33.86 -10.67
CA TYR A 93 -36.57 32.69 -11.41
C TYR A 93 -36.29 33.12 -12.83
N TYR A 94 -35.05 32.99 -13.26
CA TYR A 94 -34.64 33.32 -14.62
C TYR A 94 -33.51 32.41 -15.10
N SER A 95 -33.67 31.78 -16.24
CA SER A 95 -32.63 30.96 -16.93
C SER A 95 -31.90 29.94 -16.01
N GLY A 96 -32.67 29.27 -15.09
CA GLY A 96 -32.12 28.30 -14.16
C GLY A 96 -31.48 28.90 -12.91
N SER A 97 -31.42 30.23 -12.79
CA SER A 97 -30.97 30.96 -11.61
C SER A 97 -32.16 31.40 -10.75
N THR A 98 -31.95 31.50 -9.44
CA THR A 98 -32.95 31.98 -8.47
C THR A 98 -32.34 33.10 -7.66
N LEU A 99 -32.96 34.28 -7.66
CA LEU A 99 -32.64 35.40 -6.81
C LEU A 99 -33.71 35.53 -5.71
N GLU A 100 -33.30 35.61 -4.47
CA GLU A 100 -34.10 35.84 -3.28
C GLU A 100 -33.62 37.12 -2.59
N ALA A 101 -34.57 37.98 -2.15
CA ALA A 101 -34.23 39.21 -1.42
C ALA A 101 -35.44 39.73 -0.62
N ASP A 102 -35.24 40.68 0.31
CA ASP A 102 -36.31 41.36 0.99
C ASP A 102 -37.02 42.36 0.09
N ARG A 103 -36.25 42.99 -0.81
CA ARG A 103 -36.76 43.98 -1.78
C ARG A 103 -36.02 43.91 -3.10
N VAL A 104 -36.72 44.00 -4.22
CA VAL A 104 -36.09 44.07 -5.57
C VAL A 104 -36.75 45.21 -6.35
N ILE A 105 -35.97 46.01 -6.99
CA ILE A 105 -36.37 47.02 -7.94
C ILE A 105 -35.79 46.67 -9.32
N TYR A 106 -36.65 46.49 -10.29
CA TYR A 106 -36.25 46.30 -11.69
C TYR A 106 -36.58 47.56 -12.48
N ASP A 107 -35.56 48.13 -13.10
CA ASP A 107 -35.68 49.27 -13.96
C ASP A 107 -35.68 48.82 -15.44
N GLU A 108 -36.86 48.95 -16.08
CA GLU A 108 -37.07 48.48 -17.46
C GLU A 108 -36.27 49.30 -18.48
N THR A 109 -35.90 50.55 -18.12
CA THR A 109 -35.14 51.45 -19.03
C THR A 109 -33.66 51.07 -19.09
N THR A 110 -33.08 50.80 -17.96
CA THR A 110 -31.65 50.42 -17.80
C THR A 110 -31.40 48.93 -17.85
N LYS A 111 -32.46 48.12 -17.79
CA LYS A 111 -32.43 46.62 -17.69
C LYS A 111 -31.59 46.15 -16.51
N ARG A 112 -31.73 46.83 -15.36
CA ARG A 112 -31.01 46.50 -14.16
C ARG A 112 -31.94 46.11 -13.02
N LEU A 113 -31.49 45.12 -12.26
CA LEU A 113 -32.08 44.64 -11.03
C LEU A 113 -31.30 45.19 -9.84
N HIS A 114 -31.95 45.81 -8.89
CA HIS A 114 -31.39 46.25 -7.64
C HIS A 114 -32.09 45.49 -6.54
N ALA A 115 -31.34 44.62 -5.81
CA ALA A 115 -31.84 43.78 -4.72
C ALA A 115 -31.22 44.22 -3.41
N GLU A 116 -32.03 44.32 -2.37
CA GLU A 116 -31.64 44.77 -1.03
C GLU A 116 -32.18 43.82 0.06
N GLY A 117 -31.34 43.57 1.08
CA GLY A 117 -31.70 42.80 2.26
C GLY A 117 -31.69 41.28 2.01
N ASN A 118 -30.87 40.57 2.76
CA ASN A 118 -30.75 39.08 2.70
C ASN A 118 -30.68 38.52 1.29
N VAL A 119 -29.95 39.21 0.41
CA VAL A 119 -29.86 38.84 -1.02
C VAL A 119 -29.16 37.51 -1.16
N ARG A 120 -29.81 36.58 -1.89
CA ARG A 120 -29.28 35.25 -2.19
C ARG A 120 -29.53 34.93 -3.66
N LEU A 121 -28.45 34.80 -4.42
CA LEU A 121 -28.48 34.37 -5.82
C LEU A 121 -27.91 32.93 -5.91
N THR A 122 -28.73 32.01 -6.36
CA THR A 122 -28.32 30.65 -6.72
C THR A 122 -28.26 30.56 -8.25
N ASP A 123 -27.08 30.33 -8.81
CA ASP A 123 -26.93 30.19 -10.26
C ASP A 123 -27.27 28.77 -10.75
N ALA A 124 -27.35 28.59 -12.07
CA ALA A 124 -27.70 27.33 -12.70
C ALA A 124 -26.70 26.20 -12.39
N ASN A 125 -25.49 26.52 -11.97
CA ASN A 125 -24.44 25.55 -11.60
C ASN A 125 -24.49 25.18 -10.11
N GLY A 126 -25.42 25.77 -9.34
CA GLY A 126 -25.58 25.54 -7.91
C GLY A 126 -24.61 26.35 -7.03
N GLN A 127 -23.89 27.33 -7.58
CA GLN A 127 -23.17 28.32 -6.80
C GLN A 127 -24.14 29.26 -6.10
N VAL A 128 -23.93 29.52 -4.83
CA VAL A 128 -24.77 30.42 -4.03
C VAL A 128 -23.98 31.66 -3.67
N THR A 129 -24.53 32.82 -4.02
CA THR A 129 -23.97 34.13 -3.72
C THR A 129 -24.90 34.84 -2.75
N TYR A 130 -24.37 35.26 -1.61
CA TYR A 130 -25.06 36.07 -0.62
C TYR A 130 -24.53 37.51 -0.64
N GLY A 131 -25.35 38.47 -0.32
CA GLY A 131 -24.95 39.86 -0.17
C GLY A 131 -26.02 40.69 0.54
N ASP A 132 -25.62 41.88 0.98
CA ASP A 132 -26.56 42.84 1.59
C ASP A 132 -27.24 43.67 0.50
N LEU A 133 -26.51 43.97 -0.57
CA LEU A 133 -26.96 44.72 -1.71
C LEU A 133 -26.40 44.14 -2.99
N MET A 134 -27.22 44.00 -4.01
CA MET A 134 -26.85 43.49 -5.32
C MET A 134 -27.45 44.38 -6.41
N ASN A 135 -26.64 44.81 -7.35
CA ASN A 135 -27.07 45.57 -8.52
C ASN A 135 -26.53 44.89 -9.80
N MET A 136 -27.40 44.21 -10.50
CA MET A 136 -27.04 43.33 -11.63
C MET A 136 -27.85 43.67 -12.89
N SER A 137 -27.34 43.28 -14.05
CA SER A 137 -28.11 43.18 -15.28
C SER A 137 -29.26 42.17 -15.13
N GLU A 138 -30.28 42.25 -15.97
CA GLU A 138 -31.47 41.37 -15.95
C GLU A 138 -31.09 39.87 -16.13
N ASP A 139 -29.96 39.58 -16.77
CA ASP A 139 -29.40 38.24 -16.99
C ASP A 139 -28.39 37.82 -15.95
N PHE A 140 -28.16 38.60 -14.87
CA PHE A 140 -27.21 38.39 -13.77
C PHE A 140 -25.75 38.28 -14.20
N ARG A 141 -25.40 38.76 -15.40
CA ARG A 141 -24.04 38.65 -15.94
C ARG A 141 -23.12 39.80 -15.60
N ASP A 142 -23.66 40.99 -15.43
CA ASP A 142 -22.91 42.21 -15.16
C ASP A 142 -23.45 42.95 -13.96
N GLY A 143 -22.57 43.38 -13.07
CA GLY A 143 -22.97 44.14 -11.89
C GLY A 143 -22.00 44.05 -10.73
N PHE A 144 -22.50 44.44 -9.55
CA PHE A 144 -21.72 44.33 -8.32
C PHE A 144 -22.60 43.84 -7.15
N VAL A 145 -21.91 43.29 -6.15
CA VAL A 145 -22.49 42.83 -4.89
C VAL A 145 -21.66 43.37 -3.75
N ASP A 146 -22.29 43.98 -2.76
CA ASP A 146 -21.64 44.42 -1.53
C ASP A 146 -21.83 43.41 -0.41
N SER A 147 -20.85 43.31 0.50
CA SER A 147 -20.79 42.32 1.58
C SER A 147 -20.94 40.88 1.09
N LEU A 148 -20.26 40.57 0.01
CA LEU A 148 -20.37 39.31 -0.70
C LEU A 148 -19.81 38.12 0.06
N ARG A 149 -20.58 37.01 0.04
CA ARG A 149 -20.12 35.67 0.35
C ARG A 149 -20.60 34.71 -0.72
N VAL A 150 -19.71 33.92 -1.25
CA VAL A 150 -19.95 32.88 -2.27
C VAL A 150 -19.66 31.51 -1.70
N GLU A 151 -20.56 30.57 -1.91
CA GLU A 151 -20.36 29.14 -1.65
C GLU A 151 -20.50 28.34 -2.95
N THR A 152 -19.51 27.53 -3.26
CA THR A 152 -19.54 26.66 -4.45
C THR A 152 -20.06 25.25 -4.09
N PRO A 153 -20.55 24.45 -5.06
CA PRO A 153 -20.93 23.05 -4.84
C PRO A 153 -19.77 22.19 -4.28
N GLU A 154 -18.53 22.52 -4.59
CA GLU A 154 -17.30 21.88 -4.07
C GLU A 154 -16.97 22.34 -2.66
N GLN A 155 -17.88 23.13 -2.03
CA GLN A 155 -17.76 23.64 -0.66
C GLN A 155 -16.54 24.53 -0.44
N THR A 156 -16.14 25.28 -1.44
CA THR A 156 -15.23 26.42 -1.28
C THR A 156 -16.04 27.69 -0.97
N ARG A 157 -15.42 28.57 -0.21
CA ARG A 157 -16.01 29.81 0.26
C ARG A 157 -15.13 30.97 -0.11
N MET A 158 -15.73 32.00 -0.70
CA MET A 158 -15.10 33.27 -0.97
C MET A 158 -15.93 34.37 -0.30
N ALA A 159 -15.27 35.36 0.25
CA ALA A 159 -15.94 36.53 0.83
C ALA A 159 -15.15 37.79 0.48
N ALA A 160 -15.86 38.90 0.30
CA ALA A 160 -15.24 40.20 0.03
C ALA A 160 -16.15 41.34 0.48
N SER A 161 -15.59 42.51 0.74
CA SER A 161 -16.38 43.71 1.01
C SER A 161 -17.24 44.08 -0.21
N ARG A 162 -16.70 43.85 -1.40
CA ARG A 162 -17.37 44.08 -2.67
C ARG A 162 -16.85 43.12 -3.74
N ALA A 163 -17.72 42.67 -4.62
CA ALA A 163 -17.33 41.98 -5.85
C ALA A 163 -18.01 42.61 -7.06
N ASP A 164 -17.22 42.73 -8.11
CA ASP A 164 -17.67 43.24 -9.41
C ASP A 164 -17.70 42.07 -10.40
N ARG A 165 -18.81 41.83 -11.06
CA ARG A 165 -19.00 40.77 -12.07
C ARG A 165 -19.13 41.38 -13.46
N THR A 166 -18.42 40.76 -14.41
CA THR A 166 -18.40 41.26 -15.80
C THR A 166 -18.54 40.11 -16.77
N SER A 167 -19.41 40.27 -17.76
CA SER A 167 -19.71 39.32 -18.87
C SER A 167 -20.19 37.93 -18.40
N GLY A 168 -20.51 37.78 -17.11
CA GLY A 168 -20.84 36.50 -16.51
C GLY A 168 -19.66 35.54 -16.32
N GLU A 169 -18.48 35.89 -16.76
CA GLU A 169 -17.26 35.04 -16.74
C GLU A 169 -16.27 35.48 -15.69
N PHE A 170 -16.13 36.79 -15.45
CA PHE A 170 -15.17 37.32 -14.49
C PHE A 170 -15.90 37.82 -13.24
N THR A 171 -15.39 37.40 -12.07
CA THR A 171 -15.82 37.99 -10.78
C THR A 171 -14.57 38.46 -10.03
N VAL A 172 -14.47 39.76 -9.77
CA VAL A 172 -13.34 40.38 -9.07
C VAL A 172 -13.77 40.71 -7.63
N PHE A 173 -13.13 40.08 -6.66
CA PHE A 173 -13.35 40.25 -5.24
C PHE A 173 -12.33 41.25 -4.69
N GLN A 174 -12.78 42.37 -4.18
CA GLN A 174 -11.95 43.43 -3.58
C GLN A 174 -11.71 43.07 -2.09
N SER A 175 -10.45 43.04 -1.66
CA SER A 175 -10.07 42.58 -0.31
C SER A 175 -10.66 41.21 0.01
N GLY A 176 -10.45 40.27 -0.93
CA GLY A 176 -11.08 38.96 -0.90
C GLY A 176 -10.44 37.95 0.07
N VAL A 177 -11.26 37.04 0.55
CA VAL A 177 -10.85 35.87 1.35
C VAL A 177 -11.33 34.61 0.66
N TYR A 178 -10.46 33.62 0.55
CA TYR A 178 -10.75 32.31 -0.01
C TYR A 178 -10.41 31.21 1.00
N THR A 179 -11.29 30.23 1.18
CA THR A 179 -11.05 29.03 1.99
C THR A 179 -11.93 27.86 1.55
N ALA A 180 -11.46 26.62 1.80
CA ALA A 180 -12.28 25.42 1.74
C ALA A 180 -12.71 24.92 3.12
N CYS A 181 -12.34 25.61 4.20
CA CYS A 181 -12.71 25.27 5.56
C CYS A 181 -14.11 25.73 5.90
N GLU A 182 -14.82 24.94 6.71
CA GLU A 182 -16.04 25.41 7.36
C GLU A 182 -15.71 26.45 8.43
N PRO A 183 -16.54 27.48 8.61
CA PRO A 183 -16.43 28.38 9.76
C PRO A 183 -16.52 27.61 11.06
N CYS A 184 -15.87 28.11 12.11
CA CYS A 184 -15.98 27.49 13.43
C CYS A 184 -17.44 27.51 13.87
N LYS A 185 -18.04 26.34 14.15
CA LYS A 185 -19.48 26.22 14.52
C LYS A 185 -19.80 26.91 15.85
N ASP A 186 -18.82 26.88 16.76
CA ASP A 186 -19.00 27.45 18.11
C ASP A 186 -18.84 28.99 18.13
N ASP A 187 -18.09 29.56 17.19
CA ASP A 187 -17.86 30.99 17.07
C ASP A 187 -17.53 31.35 15.59
N PRO A 188 -18.54 31.75 14.81
CA PRO A 188 -18.36 32.10 13.38
C PRO A 188 -17.44 33.31 13.14
N ARG A 189 -17.07 34.08 14.15
CA ARG A 189 -16.14 35.22 14.05
C ARG A 189 -14.68 34.76 14.03
N LYS A 190 -14.39 33.52 14.43
CA LYS A 190 -13.03 32.98 14.39
C LYS A 190 -12.65 32.69 12.97
N PRO A 191 -11.41 33.01 12.56
CA PRO A 191 -10.94 32.67 11.25
C PRO A 191 -10.95 31.14 11.05
N PRO A 192 -11.18 30.64 9.84
CA PRO A 192 -11.08 29.23 9.53
C PRO A 192 -9.65 28.72 9.77
N LEU A 193 -9.46 27.37 9.78
CA LEU A 193 -8.18 26.76 9.99
C LEU A 193 -7.10 27.30 9.04
N TRP A 194 -7.47 27.49 7.76
CA TRP A 194 -6.64 28.19 6.81
C TRP A 194 -7.50 29.08 5.91
N GLN A 195 -6.91 30.17 5.46
CA GLN A 195 -7.51 31.07 4.48
C GLN A 195 -6.43 31.78 3.67
N ILE A 196 -6.81 32.23 2.49
CA ILE A 196 -6.00 33.10 1.65
C ILE A 196 -6.71 34.44 1.58
N LYS A 197 -6.04 35.48 2.04
CA LYS A 197 -6.47 36.87 1.86
C LYS A 197 -5.70 37.49 0.72
N GLY A 198 -6.40 38.06 -0.25
CA GLY A 198 -5.80 38.80 -1.35
C GLY A 198 -6.32 40.23 -1.42
N ALA A 199 -5.50 41.19 -1.84
CA ALA A 199 -5.98 42.54 -2.18
C ALA A 199 -7.04 42.44 -3.27
N ARG A 200 -6.82 41.55 -4.23
CA ARG A 200 -7.79 41.16 -5.27
C ARG A 200 -7.77 39.65 -5.46
N ILE A 201 -8.97 39.07 -5.58
CA ILE A 201 -9.17 37.67 -6.02
C ILE A 201 -10.01 37.75 -7.29
N ILE A 202 -9.54 37.15 -8.38
CA ILE A 202 -10.22 37.13 -9.67
C ILE A 202 -10.64 35.70 -9.96
N HIS A 203 -11.93 35.41 -10.01
CA HIS A 203 -12.47 34.14 -10.44
C HIS A 203 -12.90 34.24 -11.90
N ASP A 204 -12.14 33.56 -12.75
CA ASP A 204 -12.39 33.43 -14.18
C ASP A 204 -13.06 32.08 -14.42
N THR A 205 -14.37 32.10 -14.67
CA THR A 205 -15.17 30.88 -14.92
C THR A 205 -14.98 30.35 -16.35
N GLY A 206 -14.54 31.18 -17.29
CA GLY A 206 -14.24 30.79 -18.68
C GLY A 206 -12.95 29.95 -18.74
N GLU A 207 -11.88 30.45 -18.17
CA GLU A 207 -10.60 29.73 -18.06
C GLU A 207 -10.60 28.71 -16.91
N LYS A 208 -11.58 28.77 -16.02
CA LYS A 208 -11.69 27.97 -14.79
C LYS A 208 -10.47 28.11 -13.90
N MET A 209 -10.13 29.37 -13.61
CA MET A 209 -8.99 29.75 -12.79
C MET A 209 -9.39 30.75 -11.71
N ILE A 210 -8.65 30.70 -10.61
CA ILE A 210 -8.70 31.71 -9.55
C ILE A 210 -7.33 32.33 -9.44
N TYR A 211 -7.24 33.64 -9.61
CA TYR A 211 -6.03 34.44 -9.52
C TYR A 211 -6.05 35.23 -8.21
N PHE A 212 -4.90 35.31 -7.56
CA PHE A 212 -4.72 36.00 -6.30
C PHE A 212 -3.61 37.03 -6.44
N GLU A 213 -3.91 38.27 -6.10
CA GLU A 213 -2.95 39.37 -6.05
C GLU A 213 -2.72 39.82 -4.63
N ASP A 214 -1.45 40.04 -4.25
CA ASP A 214 -1.02 40.39 -2.89
C ASP A 214 -1.57 39.43 -1.83
N ALA A 215 -1.40 38.13 -2.10
CA ALA A 215 -1.99 37.09 -1.32
C ALA A 215 -1.20 36.75 -0.06
N ARG A 216 -1.91 36.62 1.05
CA ARG A 216 -1.39 36.13 2.33
C ARG A 216 -2.09 34.83 2.70
N VAL A 217 -1.31 33.77 2.87
CA VAL A 217 -1.82 32.52 3.41
C VAL A 217 -1.77 32.61 4.92
N GLU A 218 -2.91 32.40 5.53
CA GLU A 218 -3.08 32.46 7.00
C GLU A 218 -3.50 31.11 7.52
N PHE A 219 -2.89 30.70 8.64
CA PHE A 219 -3.35 29.59 9.47
C PHE A 219 -3.82 30.13 10.82
N PHE A 220 -5.05 29.79 11.21
CA PHE A 220 -5.67 30.30 12.45
C PHE A 220 -5.65 31.82 12.55
N GLY A 221 -5.72 32.51 11.41
CA GLY A 221 -5.68 33.96 11.32
C GLY A 221 -4.28 34.58 11.42
N GLN A 222 -3.21 33.77 11.50
CA GLN A 222 -1.82 34.24 11.49
C GLN A 222 -1.22 34.10 10.09
N PRO A 223 -0.62 35.14 9.51
CA PRO A 223 0.02 35.05 8.20
C PRO A 223 1.30 34.19 8.28
N VAL A 224 1.38 33.18 7.43
CA VAL A 224 2.53 32.25 7.36
C VAL A 224 3.29 32.37 6.04
N ALA A 225 2.65 32.87 4.96
CA ALA A 225 3.29 33.06 3.68
C ALA A 225 2.65 34.23 2.92
N TYR A 226 3.46 34.88 2.08
CA TYR A 226 3.04 35.94 1.19
C TYR A 226 3.46 35.66 -0.23
N PHE A 227 2.52 35.89 -1.18
CA PHE A 227 2.74 35.73 -2.61
C PHE A 227 2.23 36.99 -3.32
N PRO A 228 3.09 37.74 -4.03
CA PRO A 228 2.63 38.90 -4.80
C PRO A 228 1.56 38.52 -5.84
N TYR A 229 1.72 37.35 -6.44
CA TYR A 229 0.78 36.81 -7.42
C TYR A 229 0.88 35.27 -7.41
N PHE A 230 -0.26 34.59 -7.42
CA PHE A 230 -0.34 33.18 -7.76
C PHE A 230 -1.73 32.85 -8.27
N SER A 231 -1.88 31.67 -8.90
CA SER A 231 -3.15 31.19 -9.40
C SER A 231 -3.35 29.72 -9.06
N THR A 232 -4.61 29.34 -8.96
CA THR A 232 -5.00 27.94 -8.77
C THR A 232 -6.15 27.61 -9.71
N PRO A 233 -6.25 26.38 -10.22
CA PRO A 233 -7.45 25.93 -10.91
C PRO A 233 -8.68 26.05 -10.01
N ASP A 234 -9.82 26.40 -10.62
CA ASP A 234 -11.11 26.30 -9.96
C ASP A 234 -11.34 24.88 -9.44
N PRO A 235 -11.91 24.68 -8.25
CA PRO A 235 -12.14 23.35 -7.64
C PRO A 235 -12.97 22.37 -8.49
N THR A 236 -13.74 22.87 -9.48
CA THR A 236 -14.47 22.02 -10.44
C THR A 236 -13.54 21.35 -11.45
N VAL A 237 -12.32 21.86 -11.63
CA VAL A 237 -11.35 21.37 -12.61
C VAL A 237 -10.61 20.17 -12.05
N LYS A 238 -10.80 19.02 -12.66
CA LYS A 238 -10.11 17.79 -12.26
C LYS A 238 -8.67 17.71 -12.78
N ARG A 239 -8.32 18.48 -13.84
CA ARG A 239 -7.03 18.34 -14.53
C ARG A 239 -6.68 19.61 -15.29
N LYS A 240 -5.58 20.29 -14.92
CA LYS A 240 -5.07 21.50 -15.59
C LYS A 240 -3.55 21.56 -15.47
N SER A 241 -2.88 22.07 -16.52
CA SER A 241 -1.43 22.30 -16.52
C SER A 241 -1.05 23.39 -15.53
N GLY A 242 0.08 23.19 -14.85
CA GLY A 242 0.58 24.16 -13.88
C GLY A 242 1.71 23.62 -13.02
N PHE A 243 2.32 24.51 -12.26
CA PHE A 243 3.28 24.13 -11.23
C PHE A 243 2.58 23.41 -10.08
N LEU A 244 3.19 22.31 -9.65
CA LEU A 244 2.81 21.63 -8.43
C LEU A 244 3.61 22.21 -7.26
N TYR A 245 3.26 21.85 -6.03
CA TYR A 245 3.90 22.37 -4.84
C TYR A 245 5.41 22.15 -4.85
N PRO A 246 6.18 23.20 -4.55
CA PRO A 246 7.60 23.05 -4.34
C PRO A 246 7.88 22.26 -3.06
N LEU A 247 8.91 21.43 -3.10
CA LEU A 247 9.37 20.65 -1.97
C LEU A 247 10.81 21.05 -1.65
N THR A 248 11.06 21.41 -0.40
CA THR A 248 12.42 21.65 0.12
C THR A 248 12.91 20.41 0.83
N LEU A 249 14.14 20.03 0.53
CA LEU A 249 14.78 18.79 0.96
C LEU A 249 16.13 19.08 1.60
N TYR A 250 16.55 18.23 2.51
CA TYR A 250 17.89 18.25 3.05
C TYR A 250 18.38 16.83 3.33
N ASP A 251 19.59 16.54 2.86
CA ASP A 251 20.32 15.32 3.21
C ASP A 251 21.83 15.60 3.11
N SER A 252 22.62 14.95 3.94
CA SER A 252 24.09 15.10 3.91
C SER A 252 24.70 14.72 2.56
N LYS A 253 24.07 13.82 1.79
CA LYS A 253 24.54 13.32 0.50
C LYS A 253 24.38 14.36 -0.62
N TYR A 254 23.30 15.14 -0.61
CA TYR A 254 23.01 16.10 -1.66
C TYR A 254 22.88 17.56 -1.19
N GLY A 255 22.96 17.81 0.12
CA GLY A 255 22.82 19.13 0.72
C GLY A 255 21.38 19.62 0.75
N VAL A 256 21.17 20.93 0.66
CA VAL A 256 19.82 21.52 0.52
C VAL A 256 19.35 21.34 -0.91
N GLY A 257 18.12 20.86 -1.08
CA GLY A 257 17.48 20.67 -2.37
C GLY A 257 16.13 21.38 -2.48
N ILE A 258 15.81 21.90 -3.66
CA ILE A 258 14.50 22.45 -4.00
C ILE A 258 13.98 21.71 -5.23
N GLN A 259 12.79 21.15 -5.12
CA GLN A 259 12.09 20.46 -6.19
C GLN A 259 10.84 21.24 -6.57
N VAL A 260 10.65 21.55 -7.85
CA VAL A 260 9.47 22.28 -8.35
C VAL A 260 8.86 21.54 -9.53
N PRO A 261 7.91 20.61 -9.29
CA PRO A 261 7.31 19.87 -10.39
C PRO A 261 6.38 20.75 -11.23
N TYR A 262 6.37 20.51 -12.54
CA TYR A 262 5.42 21.08 -13.47
C TYR A 262 4.60 19.96 -14.11
N TYR A 263 3.28 20.03 -13.94
CA TYR A 263 2.32 19.12 -14.55
C TYR A 263 1.81 19.70 -15.85
N TRP A 264 1.88 18.95 -16.93
CA TRP A 264 1.43 19.33 -18.24
C TRP A 264 0.31 18.41 -18.72
N ALA A 265 -0.93 18.90 -18.68
CA ALA A 265 -2.11 18.24 -19.23
C ALA A 265 -2.16 18.47 -20.75
N LEU A 266 -1.44 17.63 -21.50
CA LEU A 266 -1.28 17.78 -22.95
C LEU A 266 -2.56 17.45 -23.71
N ALA A 267 -3.29 16.41 -23.28
CA ALA A 267 -4.56 15.97 -23.86
C ALA A 267 -5.44 15.32 -22.79
N PRO A 268 -6.73 15.06 -23.05
CA PRO A 268 -7.60 14.39 -22.07
C PRO A 268 -7.10 13.02 -21.60
N ASP A 269 -6.37 12.30 -22.42
CA ASP A 269 -5.91 10.93 -22.25
C ASP A 269 -4.42 10.78 -21.92
N TYR A 270 -3.59 11.84 -22.07
CA TYR A 270 -2.18 11.78 -21.70
C TYR A 270 -1.66 13.07 -21.08
N ASP A 271 -0.63 12.95 -20.28
CA ASP A 271 0.05 14.03 -19.57
C ASP A 271 1.55 13.77 -19.38
N LEU A 272 2.27 14.84 -19.08
CA LEU A 272 3.69 14.83 -18.75
C LEU A 272 3.91 15.62 -17.46
N THR A 273 4.62 15.03 -16.50
CA THR A 273 5.09 15.75 -15.31
C THR A 273 6.61 15.86 -15.37
N LEU A 274 7.12 17.08 -15.38
CA LEU A 274 8.54 17.38 -15.29
C LEU A 274 8.88 17.80 -13.87
N THR A 275 9.88 17.18 -13.27
CA THR A 275 10.25 17.39 -11.86
C THR A 275 11.74 17.71 -11.75
N PRO A 276 12.16 18.96 -12.01
CA PRO A 276 13.50 19.41 -11.71
C PRO A 276 13.72 19.50 -10.20
N ARG A 277 14.88 19.03 -9.74
CA ARG A 277 15.37 19.14 -8.36
C ARG A 277 16.77 19.70 -8.39
N VAL A 278 16.94 20.91 -7.88
CA VAL A 278 18.26 21.56 -7.75
C VAL A 278 18.78 21.30 -6.33
N MET A 279 20.00 20.79 -6.23
CA MET A 279 20.63 20.40 -4.97
C MET A 279 21.99 21.11 -4.83
N SER A 280 22.28 21.63 -3.62
CA SER A 280 23.47 22.45 -3.39
C SER A 280 24.79 21.69 -3.56
N ARG A 281 24.81 20.36 -3.31
CA ARG A 281 26.01 19.53 -3.45
C ARG A 281 26.03 18.77 -4.78
N GLN A 282 24.95 18.12 -5.17
CA GLN A 282 24.95 17.17 -6.29
C GLN A 282 24.46 17.77 -7.62
N GLY A 283 23.92 19.01 -7.61
CA GLY A 283 23.48 19.69 -8.84
C GLY A 283 22.03 19.40 -9.19
N LEU A 284 21.75 19.28 -10.50
CA LEU A 284 20.40 19.15 -11.04
C LEU A 284 20.04 17.70 -11.33
N LEU A 285 19.02 17.19 -10.62
CA LEU A 285 18.33 15.95 -10.96
C LEU A 285 17.04 16.28 -11.73
N MET A 286 16.89 15.66 -12.89
CA MET A 286 15.67 15.77 -13.70
C MET A 286 14.89 14.46 -13.63
N LYS A 287 13.57 14.55 -13.38
CA LYS A 287 12.63 13.45 -13.57
C LYS A 287 11.53 13.90 -14.52
N GLY A 288 11.21 13.06 -15.51
CA GLY A 288 10.07 13.24 -16.42
C GLY A 288 9.19 12.00 -16.33
N GLU A 289 7.89 12.18 -16.13
CA GLU A 289 6.90 11.10 -16.06
C GLU A 289 5.81 11.34 -17.09
N TRP A 290 5.76 10.47 -18.09
CA TRP A 290 4.68 10.39 -19.08
C TRP A 290 3.63 9.40 -18.63
N ARG A 291 2.34 9.75 -18.70
CA ARG A 291 1.21 8.87 -18.46
C ARG A 291 0.22 8.97 -19.60
N GLN A 292 -0.24 7.81 -20.07
CA GLN A 292 -1.27 7.75 -21.09
C GLN A 292 -2.32 6.70 -20.75
N ARG A 293 -3.57 7.05 -20.99
CA ARG A 293 -4.73 6.18 -20.89
C ARG A 293 -5.29 5.96 -22.28
N LEU A 294 -5.55 4.69 -22.61
CA LEU A 294 -6.17 4.23 -23.84
C LEU A 294 -7.50 3.55 -23.50
N ASP A 295 -8.33 3.26 -24.48
CA ASP A 295 -9.59 2.57 -24.24
C ASP A 295 -9.41 1.18 -23.63
N SER A 296 -8.35 0.47 -24.04
CA SER A 296 -8.02 -0.87 -23.53
C SER A 296 -7.13 -0.89 -22.28
N GLY A 297 -6.64 0.27 -21.79
CA GLY A 297 -5.75 0.27 -20.65
C GLY A 297 -4.97 1.57 -20.45
N TYR A 298 -3.85 1.47 -19.74
CA TYR A 298 -2.98 2.63 -19.49
C TYR A 298 -1.52 2.21 -19.33
N TYR A 299 -0.63 3.15 -19.56
CA TYR A 299 0.80 3.00 -19.26
C TYR A 299 1.42 4.28 -18.74
N SER A 300 2.54 4.12 -18.05
CA SER A 300 3.39 5.21 -17.56
C SER A 300 4.84 4.88 -17.84
N ILE A 301 5.61 5.93 -18.18
CA ILE A 301 7.06 5.88 -18.35
C ILE A 301 7.65 7.05 -17.58
N ALA A 302 8.52 6.75 -16.61
CA ALA A 302 9.26 7.76 -15.87
C ALA A 302 10.76 7.57 -16.10
N LEU A 303 11.39 8.66 -16.48
CA LEU A 303 12.84 8.75 -16.68
C LEU A 303 13.40 9.71 -15.64
N SER A 304 14.49 9.34 -15.00
CA SER A 304 15.20 10.26 -14.12
C SER A 304 16.71 10.16 -14.31
N GLY A 305 17.41 11.28 -14.09
CA GLY A 305 18.86 11.30 -14.22
C GLY A 305 19.50 12.52 -13.59
N ILE A 306 20.75 12.32 -13.17
CA ILE A 306 21.61 13.35 -12.62
C ILE A 306 23.05 13.13 -13.08
N ARG A 307 23.74 14.21 -13.43
CA ARG A 307 25.19 14.26 -13.47
C ARG A 307 25.66 14.84 -12.15
N GLN A 308 26.31 14.00 -11.33
CA GLN A 308 26.75 14.36 -9.99
C GLN A 308 27.86 15.42 -10.05
N LEU A 309 27.71 16.51 -9.31
CA LEU A 309 28.76 17.52 -9.18
C LEU A 309 29.82 17.11 -8.14
N ASP A 310 29.41 16.41 -7.10
CA ASP A 310 30.29 15.99 -6.00
C ASP A 310 30.14 14.47 -5.75
N LYS A 311 30.64 13.66 -6.68
CA LYS A 311 30.71 12.21 -6.50
C LYS A 311 31.74 11.81 -5.44
N ASP A 312 32.77 12.65 -5.25
CA ASP A 312 33.89 12.37 -4.34
C ASP A 312 33.45 12.33 -2.88
N TYR A 313 32.33 12.96 -2.52
CA TYR A 313 31.68 12.77 -1.22
C TYR A 313 31.50 11.29 -0.84
N PHE A 314 31.11 10.45 -1.81
CA PHE A 314 30.91 9.01 -1.57
C PHE A 314 32.24 8.29 -1.39
N LEU A 315 33.28 8.70 -2.11
CA LEU A 315 34.63 8.17 -1.92
C LEU A 315 35.20 8.54 -0.54
N GLU A 316 35.09 9.81 -0.15
CA GLU A 316 35.54 10.29 1.15
C GLU A 316 34.80 9.59 2.31
N LYS A 317 33.49 9.39 2.16
CA LYS A 317 32.66 8.80 3.22
C LYS A 317 32.84 7.27 3.34
N TYR A 318 33.00 6.55 2.22
CA TYR A 318 32.99 5.09 2.19
C TYR A 318 34.36 4.47 1.82
N GLY A 319 35.35 5.28 1.47
CA GLY A 319 36.75 4.86 1.32
C GLY A 319 37.07 3.99 0.10
N THR A 320 36.12 3.85 -0.86
CA THR A 320 36.31 3.01 -2.04
C THR A 320 35.61 3.55 -3.28
N THR A 321 36.26 3.40 -4.45
CA THR A 321 35.68 3.71 -5.75
C THR A 321 34.67 2.66 -6.23
N ASP A 322 34.66 1.48 -5.60
CA ASP A 322 33.70 0.41 -5.91
C ASP A 322 32.32 0.66 -5.30
N TYR A 323 32.20 1.73 -4.50
CA TYR A 323 30.90 2.08 -3.93
C TYR A 323 29.90 2.43 -5.06
N PRO A 324 28.69 1.84 -5.08
CA PRO A 324 27.75 2.00 -6.20
C PRO A 324 27.41 3.43 -6.56
N SER A 325 27.43 4.35 -5.58
CA SER A 325 27.14 5.78 -5.77
C SER A 325 28.29 6.61 -6.32
N TYR A 326 29.52 6.04 -6.41
CA TYR A 326 30.67 6.74 -6.99
C TYR A 326 30.65 6.66 -8.51
N ARG A 327 29.83 7.50 -9.14
CA ARG A 327 29.63 7.55 -10.61
C ARG A 327 29.44 9.00 -11.06
N ASP A 328 29.80 9.32 -12.31
CA ASP A 328 29.55 10.66 -12.88
C ASP A 328 28.06 10.87 -13.21
N PHE A 329 27.45 9.85 -13.79
CA PHE A 329 26.02 9.86 -14.17
C PHE A 329 25.28 8.75 -13.44
N ARG A 330 24.10 9.13 -12.91
CA ARG A 330 23.16 8.19 -12.31
C ARG A 330 21.75 8.47 -12.81
N GLY A 331 20.94 7.43 -12.96
CA GLY A 331 19.59 7.57 -13.46
C GLY A 331 18.77 6.30 -13.36
N SER A 332 17.53 6.37 -13.77
CA SER A 332 16.63 5.23 -13.83
C SER A 332 15.58 5.36 -14.92
N VAL A 333 15.12 4.21 -15.38
CA VAL A 333 13.91 4.04 -16.17
C VAL A 333 12.91 3.27 -15.34
N GLU A 334 11.71 3.81 -15.18
CA GLU A 334 10.59 3.16 -14.51
C GLU A 334 9.38 3.18 -15.42
N THR A 335 8.73 2.03 -15.65
CA THR A 335 7.59 1.92 -16.55
C THR A 335 6.60 0.87 -16.08
N LEU A 336 5.34 1.10 -16.33
CA LEU A 336 4.28 0.12 -16.14
C LEU A 336 3.23 0.23 -17.25
N GLY A 337 2.60 -0.90 -17.57
CA GLY A 337 1.45 -0.95 -18.47
C GLY A 337 0.45 -1.99 -18.02
N ARG A 338 -0.83 -1.68 -18.15
CA ARG A 338 -1.96 -2.55 -17.81
C ARG A 338 -3.01 -2.45 -18.88
N PHE A 339 -3.30 -3.56 -19.54
CA PHE A 339 -4.21 -3.61 -20.67
C PHE A 339 -5.20 -4.76 -20.54
N VAL A 340 -6.41 -4.52 -20.94
CA VAL A 340 -7.49 -5.51 -21.02
C VAL A 340 -7.59 -5.97 -22.48
N ILE A 341 -7.51 -7.28 -22.72
CA ILE A 341 -7.75 -7.89 -24.03
C ILE A 341 -9.23 -8.22 -24.16
N THR A 342 -9.78 -8.86 -23.12
CA THR A 342 -11.21 -9.17 -22.97
C THR A 342 -11.56 -9.07 -21.47
N ASP A 343 -12.82 -9.24 -21.11
CA ASP A 343 -13.27 -9.26 -19.70
C ASP A 343 -12.55 -10.32 -18.85
N LYS A 344 -11.95 -11.32 -19.49
CA LYS A 344 -11.25 -12.43 -18.84
C LYS A 344 -9.74 -12.39 -18.99
N TRP A 345 -9.21 -11.63 -19.94
CA TRP A 345 -7.80 -11.61 -20.29
C TRP A 345 -7.21 -10.21 -20.16
N SER A 346 -6.07 -10.14 -19.51
CA SER A 346 -5.28 -8.92 -19.37
C SER A 346 -3.79 -9.19 -19.60
N TRP A 347 -3.06 -8.18 -20.02
CA TRP A 347 -1.61 -8.23 -20.15
C TRP A 347 -0.99 -6.92 -19.66
N GLY A 348 0.29 -6.95 -19.45
CA GLY A 348 0.98 -5.76 -19.00
C GLY A 348 2.46 -5.99 -18.76
N TRP A 349 3.10 -4.96 -18.27
CA TRP A 349 4.49 -4.98 -17.85
C TRP A 349 4.75 -4.10 -16.64
N ASP A 350 5.83 -4.39 -15.95
CA ASP A 350 6.46 -3.54 -14.94
C ASP A 350 7.96 -3.47 -15.26
N GLY A 351 8.55 -2.30 -15.06
CA GLY A 351 9.97 -2.10 -15.25
C GLY A 351 10.53 -1.08 -14.26
N LEU A 352 11.66 -1.41 -13.65
CA LEU A 352 12.42 -0.55 -12.75
C LEU A 352 13.90 -0.86 -12.88
N LEU A 353 14.60 -0.05 -13.65
CA LEU A 353 16.01 -0.25 -13.99
C LEU A 353 16.81 1.02 -13.63
N PRO A 354 17.45 1.05 -12.45
CA PRO A 354 18.39 2.10 -12.09
C PRO A 354 19.80 1.80 -12.59
N THR A 355 20.64 2.80 -12.63
CA THR A 355 22.08 2.64 -12.92
C THR A 355 22.85 1.93 -11.82
N ASP A 356 22.34 2.00 -10.59
CA ASP A 356 22.92 1.36 -9.40
C ASP A 356 21.86 1.18 -8.30
N SER A 357 22.12 0.27 -7.37
CA SER A 357 21.19 -0.12 -6.31
C SER A 357 20.88 0.97 -5.28
N LEU A 358 21.70 2.00 -5.17
CA LEU A 358 21.57 3.07 -4.19
C LEU A 358 20.94 4.35 -4.76
N TYR A 359 20.71 4.43 -6.09
CA TYR A 359 20.21 5.62 -6.73
C TYR A 359 18.91 6.15 -6.11
N TYR A 360 17.93 5.25 -5.88
CA TYR A 360 16.66 5.62 -5.26
C TYR A 360 16.80 6.03 -3.79
N SER A 361 17.63 5.32 -3.03
CA SER A 361 17.83 5.60 -1.59
C SER A 361 18.64 6.87 -1.36
N ASP A 362 19.67 7.13 -2.17
CA ASP A 362 20.54 8.30 -2.01
C ASP A 362 19.85 9.61 -2.33
N TYR A 363 19.00 9.61 -3.36
CA TYR A 363 18.23 10.79 -3.75
C TYR A 363 16.81 10.79 -3.20
N GLY A 364 16.42 9.79 -2.40
CA GLY A 364 15.08 9.69 -1.84
C GLY A 364 13.99 9.68 -2.92
N LEU A 365 14.21 8.95 -4.02
CA LEU A 365 13.25 8.88 -5.10
C LEU A 365 12.13 7.89 -4.78
N SER A 366 10.93 8.20 -5.23
CA SER A 366 9.79 7.31 -5.11
C SER A 366 9.64 6.43 -6.34
N SER A 367 9.25 5.19 -6.11
CA SER A 367 8.83 4.24 -7.14
C SER A 367 7.42 3.76 -6.86
N TYR A 368 6.62 3.50 -7.90
CA TYR A 368 5.30 2.88 -7.76
C TYR A 368 5.40 1.37 -7.43
N GLN A 369 6.57 0.75 -7.62
CA GLN A 369 6.84 -0.63 -7.19
C GLN A 369 7.07 -0.74 -5.68
N ARG A 370 7.28 0.37 -4.99
CA ARG A 370 7.38 0.38 -3.54
C ARG A 370 6.05 -0.06 -2.95
N GLY A 371 6.04 -1.21 -2.30
CA GLY A 371 4.84 -1.74 -1.65
C GLY A 371 4.28 -0.78 -0.61
N SER A 372 2.97 -0.84 -0.40
CA SER A 372 2.24 -0.05 0.60
C SER A 372 2.54 -0.46 2.06
N ASN A 373 3.49 -1.36 2.30
CA ASN A 373 3.81 -1.87 3.63
C ASN A 373 4.67 -0.87 4.39
N ALA A 374 4.12 -0.30 5.45
CA ALA A 374 4.70 0.73 6.30
C ALA A 374 6.03 0.32 6.96
N VAL A 375 6.35 -0.96 7.01
CA VAL A 375 7.56 -1.49 7.65
C VAL A 375 8.74 -1.57 6.66
N ALA A 376 8.47 -1.57 5.36
CA ALA A 376 9.51 -1.58 4.33
C ALA A 376 9.94 -0.14 4.00
N THR A 377 11.03 0.29 4.59
CA THR A 377 11.57 1.66 4.43
C THR A 377 12.35 1.85 3.13
N GLY A 378 12.50 0.83 2.29
CA GLY A 378 13.26 0.86 1.04
C GLY A 378 12.65 -0.02 -0.05
N LEU A 379 13.16 0.13 -1.27
CA LEU A 379 13.02 -0.87 -2.30
C LEU A 379 13.95 -2.04 -1.95
N THR A 380 13.41 -3.24 -1.86
CA THR A 380 14.18 -4.47 -1.67
C THR A 380 14.49 -5.13 -3.00
N GLU A 381 13.59 -4.96 -3.98
CA GLU A 381 13.72 -5.52 -5.32
C GLU A 381 13.08 -4.60 -6.35
N GLY A 382 13.60 -4.59 -7.57
CA GLY A 382 13.01 -4.00 -8.77
C GLY A 382 12.43 -5.10 -9.63
N LEU A 383 11.10 -5.17 -9.74
CA LEU A 383 10.40 -6.15 -10.56
C LEU A 383 10.33 -5.66 -12.00
N ASN A 384 11.02 -6.37 -12.91
CA ASN A 384 10.89 -6.15 -14.34
C ASN A 384 10.21 -7.37 -14.93
N GLN A 385 8.99 -7.19 -15.40
CA GLN A 385 8.21 -8.32 -15.94
C GLN A 385 7.34 -7.91 -17.13
N VAL A 386 7.07 -8.89 -17.97
CA VAL A 386 5.97 -8.87 -18.94
C VAL A 386 5.07 -10.04 -18.61
N PHE A 387 3.78 -9.82 -18.58
CA PHE A 387 2.82 -10.86 -18.21
C PHE A 387 1.56 -10.83 -19.04
N ILE A 388 0.91 -12.00 -19.14
CA ILE A 388 -0.45 -12.18 -19.61
C ILE A 388 -1.18 -13.08 -18.62
N ALA A 389 -2.38 -12.65 -18.21
CA ALA A 389 -3.20 -13.36 -17.24
C ALA A 389 -4.64 -13.53 -17.75
N GLY A 390 -5.18 -14.72 -17.54
CA GLY A 390 -6.55 -15.06 -17.90
C GLY A 390 -7.32 -15.65 -16.73
N ARG A 391 -8.58 -15.26 -16.53
CA ARG A 391 -9.44 -15.75 -15.47
C ARG A 391 -10.79 -16.19 -16.04
N GLY A 392 -11.07 -17.49 -15.97
CA GLY A 392 -12.38 -18.04 -16.23
C GLY A 392 -13.14 -18.29 -14.94
N ASN A 393 -14.34 -18.86 -15.03
CA ASN A 393 -15.14 -19.18 -13.84
C ASN A 393 -14.47 -20.23 -12.95
N ARG A 394 -13.80 -21.22 -13.56
CA ARG A 394 -13.11 -22.32 -12.88
C ARG A 394 -11.70 -22.54 -13.42
N SER A 395 -11.12 -21.57 -14.11
CA SER A 395 -9.80 -21.63 -14.70
C SER A 395 -9.01 -20.36 -14.43
N TYR A 396 -7.70 -20.53 -14.35
CA TYR A 396 -6.73 -19.46 -14.21
C TYR A 396 -5.54 -19.77 -15.10
N PHE A 397 -5.04 -18.76 -15.78
CA PHE A 397 -3.82 -18.80 -16.57
C PHE A 397 -2.98 -17.58 -16.23
N ASP A 398 -1.68 -17.79 -16.03
CA ASP A 398 -0.73 -16.70 -15.82
C ASP A 398 0.60 -17.10 -16.48
N ALA A 399 1.12 -16.25 -17.35
CA ALA A 399 2.42 -16.44 -17.97
C ALA A 399 3.24 -15.15 -17.79
N ARG A 400 4.47 -15.28 -17.27
CA ARG A 400 5.36 -14.18 -16.98
C ARG A 400 6.78 -14.46 -17.39
N SER A 401 7.47 -13.42 -17.87
CA SER A 401 8.92 -13.37 -17.94
C SER A 401 9.40 -12.31 -16.97
N ILE A 402 10.36 -12.64 -16.10
CA ILE A 402 10.73 -11.80 -14.96
C ILE A 402 12.24 -11.64 -14.89
N TYR A 403 12.68 -10.39 -14.71
CA TYR A 403 14.03 -10.01 -14.34
C TYR A 403 13.96 -9.19 -13.03
N TYR A 404 14.53 -9.71 -11.95
CA TYR A 404 14.63 -9.01 -10.68
C TYR A 404 15.91 -8.20 -10.62
N TYR A 405 15.81 -6.94 -10.22
CA TYR A 405 16.96 -6.11 -9.87
C TYR A 405 17.06 -6.01 -8.35
N GLY A 406 18.20 -6.45 -7.78
CA GLY A 406 18.42 -6.44 -6.34
C GLY A 406 18.76 -5.06 -5.81
N PHE A 407 18.09 -4.64 -4.73
CA PHE A 407 18.39 -3.40 -4.01
C PHE A 407 18.98 -3.64 -2.62
N SER A 408 18.96 -4.87 -2.13
CA SER A 408 19.59 -5.21 -0.86
C SER A 408 21.11 -5.22 -0.99
N VAL A 409 21.79 -4.91 0.09
CA VAL A 409 23.25 -4.95 0.18
C VAL A 409 23.83 -6.34 -0.07
N ALA A 410 23.07 -7.37 0.31
CA ALA A 410 23.44 -8.76 0.12
C ALA A 410 23.18 -9.27 -1.31
N ASP A 411 22.48 -8.50 -2.13
CA ASP A 411 22.12 -8.94 -3.47
C ASP A 411 23.30 -8.88 -4.41
N VAL A 412 23.64 -10.02 -4.98
CA VAL A 412 24.60 -10.15 -6.07
C VAL A 412 23.81 -10.43 -7.35
N GLN A 413 23.75 -9.47 -8.27
CA GLN A 413 22.88 -9.54 -9.43
C GLN A 413 23.06 -10.79 -10.27
N ASN A 414 24.29 -11.30 -10.37
CA ASN A 414 24.60 -12.53 -11.11
C ASN A 414 24.04 -13.80 -10.44
N GLN A 415 23.67 -13.74 -9.17
CA GLN A 415 23.07 -14.83 -8.39
C GLN A 415 21.54 -14.78 -8.41
N ILE A 416 20.94 -13.70 -8.89
CA ILE A 416 19.49 -13.56 -9.01
C ILE A 416 19.03 -14.18 -10.34
N PRO A 417 18.02 -15.06 -10.35
CA PRO A 417 17.58 -15.72 -11.56
C PRO A 417 16.84 -14.79 -12.51
N ILE A 418 17.02 -15.01 -13.81
CA ILE A 418 16.15 -14.49 -14.86
C ILE A 418 15.15 -15.59 -15.21
N ILE A 419 13.86 -15.30 -15.11
CA ILE A 419 12.78 -16.25 -15.38
C ILE A 419 12.22 -15.99 -16.78
N HIS A 420 12.26 -17.03 -17.66
CA HIS A 420 11.92 -16.90 -19.08
C HIS A 420 11.31 -18.17 -19.70
N PRO A 421 10.02 -18.47 -19.54
CA PRO A 421 9.01 -17.88 -18.65
C PRO A 421 8.72 -18.73 -17.41
N VAL A 422 7.83 -18.22 -16.52
CA VAL A 422 7.00 -19.04 -15.66
C VAL A 422 5.56 -19.00 -16.17
N VAL A 423 4.92 -20.18 -16.29
CA VAL A 423 3.52 -20.31 -16.75
C VAL A 423 2.78 -21.19 -15.76
N ASP A 424 1.71 -20.67 -15.20
CA ASP A 424 0.79 -21.39 -14.34
C ASP A 424 -0.57 -21.52 -15.02
N TYR A 425 -1.09 -22.72 -15.06
CA TYR A 425 -2.45 -22.99 -15.52
C TYR A 425 -3.17 -23.90 -14.53
N PHE A 426 -4.40 -23.58 -14.28
CA PHE A 426 -5.26 -24.33 -13.37
C PHE A 426 -6.69 -24.35 -13.92
N TYR A 427 -7.30 -25.53 -13.90
CA TYR A 427 -8.67 -25.77 -14.33
C TYR A 427 -9.35 -26.78 -13.40
N THR A 428 -10.53 -26.45 -12.90
CA THR A 428 -11.43 -27.39 -12.23
C THR A 428 -12.58 -27.71 -13.16
N PHE A 429 -12.83 -28.99 -13.40
CA PHE A 429 -13.90 -29.43 -14.32
C PHE A 429 -15.25 -28.95 -13.85
N ASP A 430 -16.08 -28.48 -14.82
CA ASP A 430 -17.42 -27.96 -14.53
C ASP A 430 -18.38 -29.09 -14.14
N GLN A 431 -18.21 -30.25 -14.74
CA GLN A 431 -19.01 -31.45 -14.46
C GLN A 431 -18.28 -32.38 -13.48
N PRO A 432 -19.01 -32.98 -12.52
CA PRO A 432 -18.42 -33.96 -11.63
C PRO A 432 -17.86 -35.17 -12.40
N VAL A 433 -16.59 -35.49 -12.17
CA VAL A 433 -15.95 -36.68 -12.74
C VAL A 433 -16.12 -37.82 -11.74
N LEU A 434 -16.75 -38.93 -12.15
CA LEU A 434 -17.10 -40.06 -11.26
C LEU A 434 -17.80 -39.61 -9.97
N GLY A 435 -18.64 -38.55 -10.07
CA GLY A 435 -19.36 -37.97 -8.96
C GLY A 435 -18.51 -37.19 -7.97
N GLY A 436 -17.26 -36.90 -8.28
CA GLY A 436 -16.30 -36.12 -7.49
C GLY A 436 -15.83 -34.88 -8.22
N GLU A 437 -15.13 -34.01 -7.49
CA GLU A 437 -14.43 -32.85 -8.04
C GLU A 437 -13.10 -33.28 -8.64
N ALA A 438 -12.85 -32.92 -9.88
CA ALA A 438 -11.59 -33.14 -10.56
C ALA A 438 -10.98 -31.83 -11.04
N GLY A 439 -9.66 -31.75 -11.10
CA GLY A 439 -8.94 -30.59 -11.58
C GLY A 439 -7.57 -30.93 -12.13
N VAL A 440 -7.04 -30.02 -12.94
CA VAL A 440 -5.70 -30.10 -13.50
C VAL A 440 -4.95 -28.81 -13.17
N ARG A 441 -3.71 -28.97 -12.77
CA ARG A 441 -2.77 -27.87 -12.55
C ARG A 441 -1.49 -28.13 -13.34
N THR A 442 -0.98 -27.13 -14.03
CA THR A 442 0.31 -27.24 -14.71
C THR A 442 1.18 -26.04 -14.37
N ASN A 443 2.47 -26.26 -14.31
CA ASN A 443 3.48 -25.25 -14.14
C ASN A 443 4.63 -25.52 -15.11
N LEU A 444 5.01 -24.49 -15.87
CA LEU A 444 6.26 -24.48 -16.62
C LEU A 444 7.13 -23.38 -16.01
N THR A 445 8.32 -23.72 -15.56
CA THR A 445 9.29 -22.75 -15.06
C THR A 445 10.58 -22.94 -15.83
N SER A 446 11.06 -21.88 -16.48
CA SER A 446 12.38 -21.83 -17.09
C SER A 446 13.15 -20.65 -16.51
N LEU A 447 14.35 -20.89 -16.03
CA LEU A 447 15.19 -19.84 -15.46
C LEU A 447 16.66 -20.04 -15.79
N SER A 448 17.42 -18.96 -15.72
CA SER A 448 18.88 -18.98 -15.89
C SER A 448 19.55 -18.04 -14.91
N ARG A 449 20.80 -18.36 -14.56
CA ARG A 449 21.63 -17.60 -13.63
C ARG A 449 23.10 -17.78 -14.01
N THR A 450 23.89 -16.70 -13.91
CA THR A 450 25.30 -16.72 -14.30
C THR A 450 26.26 -17.07 -13.17
N ALA A 451 25.81 -17.04 -11.91
CA ALA A 451 26.63 -17.40 -10.76
C ALA A 451 25.85 -18.23 -9.74
N ALA A 452 26.49 -19.21 -9.13
CA ALA A 452 25.91 -20.01 -8.06
C ALA A 452 25.55 -19.13 -6.85
N ALA A 453 24.35 -19.31 -6.31
CA ALA A 453 23.89 -18.61 -5.12
C ALA A 453 24.07 -19.49 -3.87
N PHE A 454 25.06 -19.16 -3.02
CA PHE A 454 25.32 -19.86 -1.78
C PHE A 454 24.89 -19.04 -0.56
N ASP A 455 24.32 -19.72 0.43
CA ASP A 455 24.01 -19.18 1.77
C ASP A 455 24.87 -19.82 2.85
N PRO A 456 25.61 -19.07 3.69
CA PRO A 456 26.40 -19.64 4.77
C PRO A 456 25.52 -20.21 5.88
N ILE A 457 25.83 -21.43 6.36
CA ILE A 457 25.15 -22.06 7.50
C ILE A 457 25.72 -21.57 8.83
N SER A 458 26.99 -21.14 8.87
CA SER A 458 27.67 -20.71 10.09
C SER A 458 27.86 -19.20 10.17
N GLN A 459 27.40 -18.60 11.27
CA GLN A 459 27.65 -17.16 11.57
C GLN A 459 29.14 -16.85 11.86
N THR A 460 29.95 -17.85 12.21
CA THR A 460 31.40 -17.69 12.39
C THR A 460 32.12 -17.66 11.04
N ALA A 461 31.51 -18.12 10.00
CA ALA A 461 31.95 -17.89 8.64
C ALA A 461 31.49 -16.49 8.20
N ASN A 462 31.95 -15.46 8.89
CA ASN A 462 31.86 -14.10 8.43
C ASN A 462 32.59 -14.00 7.10
N ALA A 463 31.99 -14.39 6.06
CA ALA A 463 32.44 -13.92 4.79
C ALA A 463 31.52 -14.42 3.69
N PHE A 464 31.02 -13.53 2.94
CA PHE A 464 30.69 -13.66 1.52
C PHE A 464 31.79 -14.43 0.71
N GLY A 465 32.87 -14.81 1.31
CA GLY A 465 33.95 -15.61 0.72
C GLY A 465 34.12 -17.05 1.24
N SER A 466 33.43 -17.43 2.34
CA SER A 466 33.66 -18.76 2.96
C SER A 466 32.87 -19.90 2.32
N CYS A 467 31.83 -19.58 1.55
CA CYS A 467 31.10 -20.57 0.73
C CYS A 467 31.71 -20.74 -0.68
N ALA A 468 32.42 -19.72 -1.17
CA ALA A 468 33.22 -19.86 -2.36
C ALA A 468 34.52 -20.59 -2.02
N PRO A 469 34.92 -21.64 -2.76
CA PRO A 469 36.19 -22.30 -2.52
C PRO A 469 37.32 -21.29 -2.67
N THR A 470 38.29 -21.38 -1.77
CA THR A 470 39.57 -20.67 -1.87
C THR A 470 40.47 -21.19 -2.98
N THR A 471 40.09 -22.30 -3.63
CA THR A 471 40.82 -22.90 -4.73
C THR A 471 39.97 -22.91 -5.99
N ALA A 472 40.57 -22.60 -7.13
CA ALA A 472 39.94 -22.73 -8.46
C ALA A 472 39.76 -24.19 -8.91
N ASP A 473 40.16 -25.18 -8.08
CA ASP A 473 40.03 -26.60 -8.40
C ASP A 473 38.60 -27.07 -8.07
N PRO A 474 37.79 -27.41 -9.11
CA PRO A 474 36.40 -27.85 -8.93
C PRO A 474 36.30 -29.23 -8.28
N THR A 475 37.38 -29.98 -8.14
CA THR A 475 37.41 -31.32 -7.52
C THR A 475 37.60 -31.26 -6.01
N VAL A 476 37.95 -30.09 -5.45
CA VAL A 476 38.08 -29.90 -4.02
C VAL A 476 36.71 -29.75 -3.38
N LYS A 477 36.23 -30.83 -2.76
CA LYS A 477 35.01 -30.80 -1.93
C LYS A 477 35.28 -29.99 -0.66
N ILE A 478 34.56 -28.88 -0.54
CA ILE A 478 34.56 -28.08 0.69
C ILE A 478 33.53 -28.70 1.63
N PRO A 479 33.79 -28.76 2.95
CA PRO A 479 32.78 -29.15 3.92
C PRO A 479 31.53 -28.34 3.73
N ALA A 480 30.36 -28.97 3.79
CA ALA A 480 29.05 -28.36 3.49
C ALA A 480 28.61 -27.37 4.60
N ASN A 481 29.30 -26.24 4.70
CA ASN A 481 28.92 -25.13 5.61
C ASN A 481 28.01 -24.09 4.94
N CYS A 482 27.50 -24.41 3.75
CA CYS A 482 26.64 -23.55 2.96
C CYS A 482 25.48 -24.33 2.38
N LEU A 483 24.42 -23.60 2.04
CA LEU A 483 23.29 -24.07 1.24
C LEU A 483 23.47 -23.55 -0.18
N LEU A 484 23.15 -24.35 -1.19
CA LEU A 484 23.10 -23.93 -2.60
C LEU A 484 21.66 -23.50 -2.92
N ARG A 485 21.37 -22.20 -2.82
CA ARG A 485 20.06 -21.60 -3.06
C ARG A 485 19.70 -21.49 -4.54
N GLY A 486 20.69 -21.50 -5.42
CA GLY A 486 20.46 -21.43 -6.84
C GLY A 486 21.64 -21.91 -7.67
N ILE A 487 21.36 -22.68 -8.71
CA ILE A 487 22.37 -23.23 -9.61
C ILE A 487 22.82 -22.18 -10.64
N PRO A 488 24.12 -22.20 -11.05
CA PRO A 488 24.56 -21.47 -12.22
C PRO A 488 24.19 -22.26 -13.48
N GLY A 489 23.75 -21.57 -14.55
CA GLY A 489 23.34 -22.19 -15.82
C GLY A 489 21.84 -22.10 -16.05
N HIS A 490 21.22 -23.17 -16.57
CA HIS A 490 19.82 -23.20 -16.98
C HIS A 490 19.04 -24.29 -16.26
N TYR A 491 17.81 -23.96 -15.88
CA TYR A 491 16.84 -24.91 -15.33
C TYR A 491 15.48 -24.70 -15.97
N THR A 492 14.94 -25.76 -16.58
CA THR A 492 13.59 -25.76 -17.15
C THR A 492 12.83 -26.97 -16.62
N ARG A 493 11.69 -26.75 -16.00
CA ARG A 493 10.81 -27.79 -15.48
C ARG A 493 9.38 -27.58 -15.99
N PHE A 494 8.80 -28.65 -16.51
CA PHE A 494 7.37 -28.77 -16.74
C PHE A 494 6.77 -29.74 -15.74
N SER A 495 5.75 -29.31 -15.02
CA SER A 495 4.99 -30.08 -14.04
C SER A 495 3.52 -30.11 -14.40
N ALA A 496 2.89 -31.25 -14.33
CA ALA A 496 1.45 -31.42 -14.50
C ALA A 496 0.89 -32.27 -13.35
N GLU A 497 -0.23 -31.85 -12.80
CA GLU A 497 -0.90 -32.50 -11.66
C GLU A 497 -2.39 -32.60 -11.96
N ALA A 498 -2.92 -33.83 -11.97
CA ALA A 498 -4.34 -34.10 -12.03
C ALA A 498 -4.82 -34.56 -10.65
N THR A 499 -5.90 -33.97 -10.17
CA THR A 499 -6.46 -34.27 -8.85
C THR A 499 -7.91 -34.68 -8.97
N TRP A 500 -8.33 -35.58 -8.10
CA TRP A 500 -9.72 -36.01 -7.94
C TRP A 500 -10.02 -36.22 -6.46
N LYS A 501 -11.21 -35.82 -6.01
CA LYS A 501 -11.70 -36.11 -4.65
C LYS A 501 -13.23 -36.19 -4.62
N ARG A 502 -13.76 -36.99 -3.70
CA ARG A 502 -15.20 -37.09 -3.50
C ARG A 502 -15.50 -37.36 -2.02
N THR A 503 -16.36 -36.57 -1.40
CA THR A 503 -16.79 -36.79 -0.03
C THR A 503 -18.07 -37.63 0.01
N PHE A 504 -18.05 -38.70 0.82
CA PHE A 504 -19.18 -39.52 1.16
C PHE A 504 -19.53 -39.31 2.62
N THR A 505 -20.79 -39.05 2.91
CA THR A 505 -21.29 -38.94 4.28
C THR A 505 -22.24 -40.08 4.55
N ASP A 506 -21.98 -40.85 5.60
CA ASP A 506 -22.85 -41.94 6.02
C ASP A 506 -24.05 -41.43 6.85
N PRO A 507 -25.05 -42.28 7.14
CA PRO A 507 -26.25 -41.87 7.87
C PRO A 507 -26.00 -41.38 9.31
N ILE A 508 -24.85 -41.72 9.92
CA ILE A 508 -24.47 -41.25 11.26
C ILE A 508 -23.57 -40.02 11.25
N GLY A 509 -23.28 -39.47 10.08
CA GLY A 509 -22.52 -38.23 9.89
C GLY A 509 -21.02 -38.39 9.75
N GLN A 510 -20.50 -39.61 9.59
CA GLN A 510 -19.11 -39.85 9.27
C GLN A 510 -18.82 -39.43 7.81
N GLN A 511 -17.72 -38.75 7.58
CA GLN A 511 -17.30 -38.29 6.29
C GLN A 511 -16.01 -38.98 5.84
N PHE A 512 -16.10 -39.62 4.67
CA PHE A 512 -14.96 -40.27 4.01
C PHE A 512 -14.71 -39.54 2.71
N THR A 513 -13.49 -38.98 2.56
CA THR A 513 -13.08 -38.27 1.34
C THR A 513 -11.89 -38.99 0.71
N PRO A 514 -12.13 -40.03 -0.12
CA PRO A 514 -11.09 -40.59 -0.95
C PRO A 514 -10.61 -39.52 -1.93
N PHE A 515 -9.32 -39.49 -2.19
CA PHE A 515 -8.69 -38.63 -3.16
C PHE A 515 -7.59 -39.38 -3.93
N ALA A 516 -7.36 -38.91 -5.13
CA ALA A 516 -6.27 -39.37 -5.98
C ALA A 516 -5.61 -38.16 -6.64
N MET A 517 -4.31 -38.25 -6.80
CA MET A 517 -3.49 -37.26 -7.48
C MET A 517 -2.46 -37.97 -8.34
N LEU A 518 -2.30 -37.56 -9.57
CA LEU A 518 -1.21 -37.97 -10.44
C LEU A 518 -0.39 -36.74 -10.81
N ARG A 519 0.84 -36.72 -10.38
CA ARG A 519 1.79 -35.67 -10.74
C ARG A 519 2.91 -36.25 -11.60
N GLY A 520 3.23 -35.54 -12.69
CA GLY A 520 4.37 -35.80 -13.57
C GLY A 520 5.21 -34.54 -13.68
N ASP A 521 6.52 -34.69 -13.59
CA ASP A 521 7.51 -33.63 -13.78
C ASP A 521 8.55 -34.07 -14.80
N ALA A 522 8.93 -33.14 -15.67
CA ALA A 522 10.07 -33.29 -16.59
C ALA A 522 10.98 -32.07 -16.39
N ALA A 523 12.23 -32.30 -16.05
CA ALA A 523 13.20 -31.25 -15.80
C ALA A 523 14.44 -31.42 -16.71
N ALA A 524 14.79 -30.36 -17.42
CA ALA A 524 16.06 -30.23 -18.15
C ALA A 524 16.95 -29.26 -17.38
N VAL A 525 18.14 -29.72 -17.01
CA VAL A 525 19.08 -29.00 -16.17
C VAL A 525 20.40 -28.90 -16.88
N SER A 526 20.97 -27.71 -16.96
CA SER A 526 22.34 -27.47 -17.46
C SER A 526 23.10 -26.71 -16.39
N ILE A 527 23.95 -27.37 -15.63
CA ILE A 527 24.68 -26.80 -14.50
C ILE A 527 26.09 -26.45 -14.94
N GLU A 528 26.43 -25.17 -14.87
CA GLU A 528 27.82 -24.74 -15.13
C GLU A 528 28.75 -25.21 -14.01
N ASN A 529 29.94 -25.67 -14.40
CA ASN A 529 30.94 -26.08 -13.43
C ASN A 529 31.59 -24.86 -12.78
N GLN A 530 31.03 -24.44 -11.67
CA GLN A 530 31.60 -23.38 -10.82
C GLN A 530 32.12 -23.92 -9.49
N PRO A 531 33.08 -23.24 -8.87
CA PRO A 531 33.63 -23.64 -7.59
C PRO A 531 32.57 -23.93 -6.53
N GLY A 532 32.63 -25.11 -5.91
CA GLY A 532 31.72 -25.54 -4.83
C GLY A 532 30.41 -26.19 -5.30
N VAL A 533 30.01 -26.03 -6.57
CA VAL A 533 28.73 -26.58 -7.09
C VAL A 533 28.75 -28.10 -7.10
N ALA A 534 29.88 -28.69 -7.47
CA ALA A 534 30.06 -30.16 -7.52
C ALA A 534 29.91 -30.85 -6.15
N ASN A 535 29.97 -30.11 -5.04
CA ASN A 535 29.69 -30.65 -3.70
C ASN A 535 28.21 -30.94 -3.47
N TYR A 536 27.33 -30.35 -4.26
CA TYR A 536 25.87 -30.45 -4.13
C TYR A 536 25.23 -31.17 -5.30
N LEU A 537 25.55 -30.79 -6.52
CA LEU A 537 24.97 -31.30 -7.75
C LEU A 537 26.06 -31.58 -8.76
N THR A 538 25.84 -32.57 -9.62
CA THR A 538 26.77 -32.90 -10.69
C THR A 538 26.69 -31.88 -11.81
N PRO A 539 27.77 -31.11 -12.12
CA PRO A 539 27.80 -30.22 -13.25
C PRO A 539 27.58 -30.94 -14.58
N GLY A 540 26.98 -30.21 -15.55
CA GLY A 540 26.69 -30.73 -16.90
C GLY A 540 25.20 -30.73 -17.20
N ASP A 541 24.88 -31.31 -18.35
CA ASP A 541 23.50 -31.40 -18.86
C ASP A 541 22.87 -32.72 -18.41
N SER A 542 21.62 -32.61 -17.89
CA SER A 542 20.82 -33.75 -17.48
C SER A 542 19.35 -33.55 -17.76
N THR A 543 18.62 -34.62 -17.93
CA THR A 543 17.17 -34.62 -18.04
C THR A 543 16.61 -35.62 -17.04
N GLN A 544 15.70 -35.16 -16.21
CA GLN A 544 15.08 -35.96 -15.15
C GLN A 544 13.58 -36.03 -15.35
N PHE A 545 13.01 -37.19 -15.08
CA PHE A 545 11.57 -37.43 -15.12
C PHE A 545 11.15 -37.97 -13.77
N ARG A 546 10.02 -37.42 -13.24
CA ARG A 546 9.44 -37.87 -11.99
C ARG A 546 7.94 -38.10 -12.19
N ALA A 547 7.42 -39.22 -11.68
CA ALA A 547 5.99 -39.52 -11.66
C ALA A 547 5.60 -39.92 -10.24
N MET A 548 4.61 -39.23 -9.69
CA MET A 548 4.16 -39.41 -8.31
C MET A 548 2.65 -39.65 -8.26
N PRO A 549 2.19 -40.89 -8.56
CA PRO A 549 0.82 -41.27 -8.27
C PRO A 549 0.62 -41.25 -6.75
N THR A 550 -0.45 -40.62 -6.32
CA THR A 550 -0.81 -40.49 -4.90
C THR A 550 -2.27 -40.87 -4.73
N ALA A 551 -2.58 -41.69 -3.76
CA ALA A 551 -3.94 -42.00 -3.36
C ALA A 551 -4.07 -41.90 -1.85
N GLY A 552 -5.27 -41.61 -1.38
CA GLY A 552 -5.49 -41.52 0.04
C GLY A 552 -6.97 -41.36 0.39
N VAL A 553 -7.21 -41.37 1.69
CA VAL A 553 -8.53 -41.10 2.24
C VAL A 553 -8.39 -40.20 3.45
N GLU A 554 -9.28 -39.23 3.54
CA GLU A 554 -9.45 -38.39 4.72
C GLU A 554 -10.78 -38.79 5.38
N TYR A 555 -10.74 -39.02 6.67
CA TYR A 555 -11.88 -39.32 7.52
C TYR A 555 -12.11 -38.16 8.48
N ARG A 556 -13.36 -37.72 8.59
CA ARG A 556 -13.84 -36.75 9.59
C ARG A 556 -15.12 -37.21 10.21
N TYR A 557 -15.25 -36.98 11.50
CA TYR A 557 -16.50 -37.24 12.20
C TYR A 557 -16.88 -36.10 13.15
N PRO A 558 -17.67 -35.10 12.65
CA PRO A 558 -18.09 -33.99 13.49
C PRO A 558 -19.15 -34.38 14.50
N PHE A 559 -18.84 -34.29 15.78
CA PHE A 559 -19.78 -34.41 16.90
C PHE A 559 -20.26 -33.02 17.28
N ILE A 560 -21.56 -32.80 17.17
CA ILE A 560 -22.19 -31.52 17.45
C ILE A 560 -22.96 -31.59 18.75
N ASN A 561 -22.75 -30.59 19.63
CA ASN A 561 -23.51 -30.46 20.88
C ASN A 561 -24.03 -29.02 20.99
N VAL A 562 -25.36 -28.88 21.08
CA VAL A 562 -26.02 -27.58 21.23
C VAL A 562 -26.35 -27.35 22.70
N GLN A 563 -25.84 -26.27 23.25
CA GLN A 563 -26.01 -25.85 24.62
C GLN A 563 -26.73 -24.49 24.70
N SER A 564 -27.18 -24.13 25.89
CA SER A 564 -27.83 -22.82 26.10
C SER A 564 -26.92 -21.60 25.80
N TRP A 565 -25.60 -21.80 25.89
CA TRP A 565 -24.61 -20.78 25.64
C TRP A 565 -24.09 -20.73 24.17
N GLY A 566 -24.31 -21.81 23.39
CA GLY A 566 -23.83 -21.91 22.03
C GLY A 566 -23.77 -23.32 21.49
N THR A 567 -23.13 -23.48 20.36
CA THR A 567 -22.90 -24.76 19.68
C THR A 567 -21.42 -25.10 19.74
N GLN A 568 -21.10 -26.31 20.11
CA GLN A 568 -19.75 -26.84 20.07
C GLN A 568 -19.67 -28.04 19.12
N THR A 569 -18.55 -28.13 18.42
CA THR A 569 -18.26 -29.21 17.48
C THR A 569 -16.87 -29.75 17.78
N ILE A 570 -16.75 -31.06 17.94
CA ILE A 570 -15.47 -31.77 18.02
C ILE A 570 -15.36 -32.64 16.78
N THR A 571 -14.34 -32.48 16.01
CA THR A 571 -14.12 -33.19 14.75
C THR A 571 -12.77 -33.90 14.79
N PRO A 572 -12.74 -35.21 15.14
CA PRO A 572 -11.58 -36.04 14.85
C PRO A 572 -11.32 -36.10 13.36
N ILE A 573 -10.04 -36.01 12.97
CA ILE A 573 -9.61 -36.04 11.58
C ILE A 573 -8.47 -37.05 11.47
N ALA A 574 -8.57 -37.98 10.51
CA ALA A 574 -7.51 -38.89 10.16
C ALA A 574 -7.34 -38.92 8.64
N GLN A 575 -6.10 -38.91 8.18
CA GLN A 575 -5.81 -38.92 6.76
C GLN A 575 -4.67 -39.92 6.50
N ILE A 576 -4.84 -40.80 5.52
CA ILE A 576 -3.82 -41.73 5.09
C ILE A 576 -3.50 -41.39 3.63
N ILE A 577 -2.22 -41.28 3.33
CA ILE A 577 -1.68 -40.96 2.02
C ILE A 577 -0.66 -42.02 1.63
N VAL A 578 -0.77 -42.54 0.42
CA VAL A 578 0.11 -43.57 -0.13
C VAL A 578 0.66 -43.08 -1.47
N ARG A 579 1.96 -43.18 -1.63
CA ARG A 579 2.69 -42.80 -2.85
C ARG A 579 4.06 -43.51 -2.90
N PRO A 580 4.71 -43.61 -4.09
CA PRO A 580 6.05 -44.15 -4.17
C PRO A 580 7.08 -43.27 -3.43
N ASN A 581 8.26 -43.79 -3.22
CA ASN A 581 9.38 -42.99 -2.71
C ASN A 581 9.76 -41.89 -3.71
N GLU A 582 10.09 -40.72 -3.19
CA GLU A 582 10.74 -39.67 -3.94
C GLU A 582 12.26 -39.97 -3.97
N THR A 583 12.78 -40.26 -5.15
CA THR A 583 14.18 -40.67 -5.32
C THR A 583 15.08 -39.57 -5.90
N SER A 584 14.50 -38.45 -6.33
CA SER A 584 15.22 -37.35 -6.99
C SER A 584 15.65 -36.24 -6.01
N ILE A 585 15.40 -36.38 -4.72
CA ILE A 585 15.87 -35.44 -3.69
C ILE A 585 17.39 -35.46 -3.64
N GLY A 586 18.04 -34.29 -3.78
CA GLY A 586 19.50 -34.18 -3.84
C GLY A 586 20.09 -34.32 -5.25
N GLU A 587 19.30 -34.74 -6.23
CA GLU A 587 19.72 -34.81 -7.63
C GLU A 587 19.21 -33.63 -8.46
N LEU A 588 18.07 -33.06 -8.06
CA LEU A 588 17.44 -31.88 -8.69
C LEU A 588 17.71 -30.60 -7.92
N PRO A 589 17.88 -29.47 -8.61
CA PRO A 589 17.88 -28.16 -7.98
C PRO A 589 16.62 -27.93 -7.17
N ASN A 590 16.69 -26.97 -6.26
CA ASN A 590 15.51 -26.48 -5.51
C ASN A 590 15.45 -24.96 -5.63
N GLU A 591 14.64 -24.45 -6.53
CA GLU A 591 14.53 -23.03 -6.83
C GLU A 591 13.25 -22.39 -6.24
N ASP A 592 12.20 -23.20 -5.98
CA ASP A 592 10.90 -22.69 -5.54
C ASP A 592 10.33 -23.35 -4.26
N SER A 593 10.98 -24.39 -3.74
CA SER A 593 10.54 -25.13 -2.55
C SER A 593 11.51 -24.97 -1.37
N GLN A 594 12.05 -23.77 -1.19
CA GLN A 594 13.18 -23.53 -0.24
C GLN A 594 12.76 -23.17 1.17
N SER A 595 11.48 -23.05 1.44
CA SER A 595 10.96 -22.68 2.75
C SER A 595 9.84 -23.63 3.17
N LEU A 596 9.96 -24.20 4.37
CA LEU A 596 8.96 -25.06 4.97
C LEU A 596 8.81 -24.74 6.45
N ILE A 597 7.62 -24.40 6.85
CA ILE A 597 7.23 -24.24 8.23
C ILE A 597 6.12 -25.26 8.49
N PHE A 598 6.37 -26.22 9.39
CA PHE A 598 5.35 -27.18 9.80
C PHE A 598 4.50 -26.60 10.91
N ASP A 599 3.20 -26.50 10.67
CA ASP A 599 2.19 -26.08 11.65
C ASP A 599 0.80 -26.68 11.34
N ASP A 600 -0.23 -26.19 12.04
CA ASP A 600 -1.62 -26.63 11.88
C ASP A 600 -2.17 -26.42 10.45
N SER A 601 -1.69 -25.40 9.74
CA SER A 601 -2.22 -25.02 8.42
C SER A 601 -1.83 -25.99 7.30
N ASN A 602 -0.76 -26.75 7.50
CA ASN A 602 -0.28 -27.71 6.49
C ASN A 602 -0.28 -29.17 6.96
N LEU A 603 -0.72 -29.45 8.19
CA LEU A 603 -0.78 -30.80 8.72
C LEU A 603 -1.51 -31.78 7.79
N PHE A 604 -2.67 -31.40 7.24
CA PHE A 604 -3.49 -32.24 6.36
C PHE A 604 -3.29 -31.98 4.87
N LYS A 605 -2.27 -31.19 4.48
CA LYS A 605 -1.92 -31.05 3.05
C LYS A 605 -1.38 -32.38 2.50
N ILE A 606 -1.79 -32.72 1.28
CA ILE A 606 -1.29 -33.91 0.58
C ILE A 606 0.22 -33.80 0.35
N ASN A 607 0.68 -32.63 -0.07
CA ASN A 607 2.11 -32.27 -0.15
C ASN A 607 2.36 -31.07 0.74
N LYS A 608 3.30 -31.17 1.68
CA LYS A 608 3.61 -30.11 2.65
C LYS A 608 4.70 -29.16 2.15
N PHE A 609 5.50 -29.58 1.14
CA PHE A 609 6.44 -28.67 0.47
C PHE A 609 5.68 -27.54 -0.24
N SER A 610 6.27 -26.37 -0.24
CA SER A 610 5.87 -25.27 -1.13
C SER A 610 6.41 -25.49 -2.54
N GLY A 611 5.89 -24.75 -3.52
CA GLY A 611 6.38 -24.80 -4.90
C GLY A 611 6.19 -26.15 -5.60
N TRP A 612 7.02 -26.39 -6.60
CA TRP A 612 6.96 -27.54 -7.50
C TRP A 612 8.25 -28.40 -7.51
N ASP A 613 9.38 -27.89 -7.02
CA ASP A 613 10.65 -28.62 -7.09
C ASP A 613 10.69 -29.81 -6.15
N ARG A 614 9.97 -29.75 -5.05
CA ARG A 614 9.90 -30.82 -4.07
C ARG A 614 8.49 -31.42 -3.96
N ILE A 615 8.45 -32.70 -3.70
CA ILE A 615 7.22 -33.46 -3.38
C ILE A 615 7.54 -34.52 -2.35
N GLU A 616 6.57 -34.83 -1.50
CA GLU A 616 6.73 -35.90 -0.51
C GLU A 616 6.62 -37.28 -1.16
N GLY A 617 7.41 -38.24 -0.65
CA GLY A 617 7.36 -39.67 -0.99
C GLY A 617 6.90 -40.53 0.16
N GLY A 618 6.65 -41.83 -0.11
CA GLY A 618 6.30 -42.84 0.86
C GLY A 618 4.85 -42.77 1.37
N GLY A 619 4.55 -43.53 2.40
CA GLY A 619 3.24 -43.55 3.06
C GLY A 619 3.23 -42.66 4.31
N ARG A 620 2.16 -41.86 4.48
CA ARG A 620 2.02 -40.93 5.60
C ARG A 620 0.61 -40.98 6.18
N ALA A 621 0.52 -40.97 7.52
CA ALA A 621 -0.73 -40.74 8.22
C ALA A 621 -0.70 -39.38 8.94
N ASN A 622 -1.75 -38.60 8.83
CA ASN A 622 -1.96 -37.39 9.59
C ASN A 622 -3.17 -37.56 10.47
N VAL A 623 -3.04 -37.27 11.76
CA VAL A 623 -4.14 -37.39 12.73
C VAL A 623 -4.27 -36.07 13.50
N GLY A 624 -5.49 -35.73 13.86
CA GLY A 624 -5.72 -34.54 14.65
C GLY A 624 -7.17 -34.44 15.09
N VAL A 625 -7.42 -33.42 15.88
CA VAL A 625 -8.76 -33.06 16.34
C VAL A 625 -8.94 -31.54 16.22
N GLU A 626 -10.08 -31.19 15.70
CA GLU A 626 -10.53 -29.80 15.64
C GLU A 626 -11.72 -29.62 16.61
N TYR A 627 -11.62 -28.67 17.50
CA TYR A 627 -12.70 -28.23 18.37
C TYR A 627 -13.12 -26.80 17.99
N THR A 628 -14.41 -26.61 17.78
CA THR A 628 -14.99 -25.29 17.54
C THR A 628 -16.14 -25.05 18.49
N ALA A 629 -16.12 -23.95 19.23
CA ALA A 629 -17.25 -23.47 20.03
C ALA A 629 -17.72 -22.13 19.48
N GLN A 630 -18.96 -22.09 19.02
CA GLN A 630 -19.65 -20.88 18.56
C GLN A 630 -20.61 -20.40 19.64
N PHE A 631 -20.40 -19.20 20.15
CA PHE A 631 -21.24 -18.63 21.22
C PHE A 631 -22.47 -17.91 20.66
N ASN A 632 -23.62 -18.03 21.35
CA ASN A 632 -24.90 -17.46 20.89
C ASN A 632 -24.88 -15.92 20.82
N ARG A 633 -24.16 -15.24 21.71
CA ARG A 633 -24.16 -13.77 21.79
C ARG A 633 -23.07 -13.13 20.96
N ALA A 634 -21.93 -13.73 20.89
CA ALA A 634 -20.84 -13.31 20.00
C ALA A 634 -19.66 -14.28 20.09
N GLY A 635 -18.92 -14.37 18.98
CA GLY A 635 -17.61 -14.97 18.95
C GLY A 635 -17.55 -16.48 18.84
N PHE A 636 -16.32 -16.93 18.67
CA PHE A 636 -16.01 -18.36 18.60
C PHE A 636 -14.61 -18.66 19.17
N VAL A 637 -14.41 -19.90 19.55
CA VAL A 637 -13.10 -20.53 19.82
C VAL A 637 -12.90 -21.63 18.82
N ASN A 638 -11.71 -21.71 18.22
CA ASN A 638 -11.30 -22.83 17.39
C ASN A 638 -9.94 -23.33 17.87
N VAL A 639 -9.85 -24.62 18.18
CA VAL A 639 -8.64 -25.29 18.61
C VAL A 639 -8.34 -26.40 17.63
N MET A 640 -7.12 -26.51 17.18
CA MET A 640 -6.60 -27.57 16.33
C MET A 640 -5.39 -28.19 17.02
N PHE A 641 -5.31 -29.50 17.06
CA PHE A 641 -4.17 -30.26 17.57
C PHE A 641 -3.95 -31.47 16.69
N GLY A 642 -2.68 -31.80 16.37
CA GLY A 642 -2.41 -32.99 15.60
C GLY A 642 -0.95 -33.32 15.38
N GLN A 643 -0.72 -34.42 14.68
CA GLN A 643 0.60 -35.01 14.44
C GLN A 643 0.61 -35.76 13.11
N SER A 644 1.78 -35.91 12.51
CA SER A 644 2.00 -36.61 11.25
C SER A 644 2.96 -37.79 11.45
N TYR A 645 2.70 -38.92 10.81
CA TYR A 645 3.49 -40.16 10.92
C TYR A 645 3.95 -40.62 9.53
N GLN A 646 5.23 -40.87 9.37
CA GLN A 646 5.76 -41.61 8.23
C GLN A 646 5.56 -43.09 8.44
N LEU A 647 4.71 -43.73 7.64
CA LEU A 647 4.34 -45.15 7.81
C LEU A 647 5.34 -46.10 7.13
N PHE A 648 5.76 -45.73 5.92
CA PHE A 648 6.72 -46.51 5.14
C PHE A 648 7.37 -45.62 4.08
N GLY A 649 8.46 -46.11 3.50
CA GLY A 649 9.26 -45.43 2.52
C GLY A 649 10.23 -44.42 3.12
N THR A 650 10.94 -43.71 2.26
CA THR A 650 11.88 -42.66 2.67
C THR A 650 11.13 -41.38 3.08
N ASN A 651 11.42 -40.87 4.29
CA ASN A 651 10.92 -39.56 4.71
C ASN A 651 11.66 -38.45 3.92
N SER A 652 10.92 -37.80 3.01
CA SER A 652 11.49 -36.76 2.15
C SER A 652 11.98 -35.53 2.90
N PHE A 653 11.51 -35.32 4.15
CA PHE A 653 11.95 -34.20 4.99
C PHE A 653 13.24 -34.50 5.76
N ALA A 654 13.59 -35.77 5.92
CA ALA A 654 14.82 -36.21 6.58
C ALA A 654 16.02 -36.23 5.64
N VAL A 655 15.81 -36.12 4.34
CA VAL A 655 16.89 -36.14 3.35
C VAL A 655 17.50 -34.76 3.24
N GLY A 656 18.80 -34.65 3.56
CA GLY A 656 19.55 -33.44 3.29
C GLY A 656 19.69 -33.21 1.79
N ASP A 657 19.35 -32.03 1.34
CA ASP A 657 19.46 -31.60 -0.05
C ASP A 657 20.25 -30.28 -0.17
N VAL A 658 20.33 -29.74 -1.36
CA VAL A 658 21.02 -28.46 -1.64
C VAL A 658 20.56 -27.29 -0.76
N THR A 659 19.34 -27.31 -0.24
CA THR A 659 18.71 -26.25 0.56
C THR A 659 18.33 -26.67 1.98
N ASN A 660 18.43 -27.95 2.32
CA ASN A 660 18.05 -28.54 3.61
C ASN A 660 16.62 -28.18 4.06
N THR A 661 15.70 -27.99 3.13
CA THR A 661 14.36 -27.42 3.40
C THR A 661 13.56 -28.22 4.42
N GLY A 662 13.71 -29.54 4.46
CA GLY A 662 12.97 -30.42 5.38
C GLY A 662 13.56 -30.50 6.81
N LEU A 663 14.87 -30.24 6.94
CA LEU A 663 15.59 -30.49 8.19
C LEU A 663 15.24 -29.47 9.28
N GLY A 664 15.08 -29.94 10.49
CA GLY A 664 14.70 -29.11 11.65
C GLY A 664 13.29 -28.54 11.59
N THR A 665 12.44 -29.05 10.71
CA THR A 665 11.05 -28.60 10.58
C THR A 665 10.11 -29.30 11.56
N GLY A 666 10.54 -30.40 12.19
CA GLY A 666 9.71 -31.31 12.99
C GLY A 666 8.96 -32.35 12.14
N LEU A 667 9.26 -32.45 10.83
CA LEU A 667 8.79 -33.50 9.92
C LEU A 667 9.92 -34.45 9.50
N ASP A 668 11.14 -34.15 9.89
CA ASP A 668 12.35 -34.88 9.53
C ASP A 668 12.55 -36.18 10.35
N THR A 669 11.64 -36.48 11.23
CA THR A 669 11.54 -37.76 11.96
C THR A 669 10.34 -38.58 11.47
N ASN A 670 10.30 -39.91 11.78
CA ASN A 670 9.17 -40.74 11.38
C ASN A 670 7.88 -40.36 12.11
N VAL A 671 8.00 -39.84 13.33
CA VAL A 671 6.91 -39.24 14.09
C VAL A 671 7.15 -37.74 14.15
N SER A 672 6.25 -36.93 13.61
CA SER A 672 6.46 -35.49 13.59
C SER A 672 6.32 -34.86 14.97
N ASP A 673 6.81 -33.64 15.10
CA ASP A 673 6.42 -32.77 16.21
C ASP A 673 4.89 -32.64 16.28
N TYR A 674 4.36 -32.39 17.49
CA TYR A 674 2.97 -32.00 17.65
C TYR A 674 2.75 -30.57 17.23
N VAL A 675 1.68 -30.29 16.50
CA VAL A 675 1.26 -28.95 16.12
C VAL A 675 -0.10 -28.63 16.74
N ALA A 676 -0.22 -27.40 17.23
CA ALA A 676 -1.45 -26.92 17.81
C ALA A 676 -1.72 -25.45 17.43
N ARG A 677 -2.98 -25.12 17.31
CA ARG A 677 -3.47 -23.75 17.17
C ARG A 677 -4.65 -23.54 18.10
N ILE A 678 -4.69 -22.37 18.73
CA ILE A 678 -5.88 -21.86 19.44
C ILE A 678 -6.20 -20.51 18.82
N SER A 679 -7.40 -20.38 18.26
CA SER A 679 -7.93 -19.11 17.78
C SER A 679 -9.17 -18.76 18.59
N TYR A 680 -9.18 -17.59 19.18
CA TYR A 680 -10.27 -17.06 19.98
C TYR A 680 -10.70 -15.69 19.47
N GLN A 681 -11.93 -15.58 19.07
CA GLN A 681 -12.54 -14.33 18.63
C GLN A 681 -13.82 -14.11 19.44
N PRO A 682 -13.75 -13.37 20.57
CA PRO A 682 -14.92 -13.13 21.43
C PRO A 682 -16.00 -12.30 20.73
N ASP A 683 -15.60 -11.39 19.83
CA ASP A 683 -16.49 -10.55 19.02
C ASP A 683 -15.75 -10.08 17.76
N ARG A 684 -16.29 -9.09 17.08
CA ARG A 684 -15.64 -8.49 15.89
C ARG A 684 -14.46 -7.58 16.23
N THR A 685 -14.30 -7.24 17.51
CA THR A 685 -13.29 -6.32 18.02
C THR A 685 -11.95 -7.00 18.27
N TYR A 686 -11.99 -8.22 18.82
CA TYR A 686 -10.79 -8.94 19.24
C TYR A 686 -10.58 -10.23 18.46
N THR A 687 -9.34 -10.50 18.15
CA THR A 687 -8.89 -11.79 17.64
C THR A 687 -7.58 -12.15 18.30
N PHE A 688 -7.49 -13.35 18.86
CA PHE A 688 -6.26 -13.94 19.38
C PHE A 688 -6.01 -15.26 18.67
N THR A 689 -4.79 -15.45 18.20
CA THR A 689 -4.36 -16.71 17.60
C THR A 689 -3.01 -17.08 18.18
N THR A 690 -2.92 -18.30 18.70
CA THR A 690 -1.65 -18.87 19.15
C THR A 690 -1.35 -20.14 18.36
N ARG A 691 -0.08 -20.34 18.00
CA ARG A 691 0.40 -21.53 17.33
C ARG A 691 1.57 -22.10 18.11
N TYR A 692 1.60 -23.41 18.20
CA TYR A 692 2.59 -24.16 18.95
C TYR A 692 3.13 -25.30 18.09
N ARG A 693 4.42 -25.60 18.26
CA ARG A 693 5.04 -26.85 17.84
C ARG A 693 5.85 -27.39 18.99
N PHE A 694 5.53 -28.60 19.44
CA PHE A 694 6.19 -29.28 20.52
C PHE A 694 6.96 -30.47 19.96
N ASP A 695 8.14 -30.72 20.50
CA ASP A 695 8.93 -31.89 20.20
C ASP A 695 8.13 -33.16 20.50
N HIS A 696 8.30 -34.21 19.67
CA HIS A 696 7.53 -35.46 19.81
C HIS A 696 8.04 -36.35 20.92
N ASP A 697 9.30 -36.21 21.36
CA ASP A 697 9.92 -37.07 22.38
C ASP A 697 9.72 -36.50 23.80
N ASP A 698 10.04 -35.23 23.99
CA ASP A 698 10.10 -34.61 25.33
C ASP A 698 9.08 -33.48 25.53
N LEU A 699 8.26 -33.18 24.54
CA LEU A 699 7.27 -32.10 24.53
C LEU A 699 7.89 -30.70 24.73
N SER A 700 9.19 -30.55 24.49
CA SER A 700 9.80 -29.23 24.52
C SER A 700 9.21 -28.33 23.44
N LEU A 701 9.13 -27.05 23.75
CA LEU A 701 8.50 -26.06 22.84
C LEU A 701 9.48 -25.65 21.74
N ASN A 702 9.32 -26.16 20.53
CA ASN A 702 10.16 -25.83 19.37
C ASN A 702 9.73 -24.57 18.64
N ARG A 703 8.45 -24.22 18.72
CA ARG A 703 7.89 -22.99 18.12
C ARG A 703 6.71 -22.48 18.92
N PHE A 704 6.69 -21.19 19.12
CA PHE A 704 5.56 -20.48 19.70
C PHE A 704 5.30 -19.18 18.97
N GLU A 705 4.06 -18.94 18.59
CA GLU A 705 3.60 -17.67 18.05
C GLU A 705 2.33 -17.25 18.72
N VAL A 706 2.20 -15.97 19.02
CA VAL A 706 0.95 -15.37 19.46
C VAL A 706 0.69 -14.10 18.68
N GLU A 707 -0.49 -14.02 18.11
CA GLU A 707 -1.00 -12.85 17.43
C GLU A 707 -2.27 -12.36 18.11
N GLY A 708 -2.27 -11.10 18.52
CA GLY A 708 -3.43 -10.41 19.06
C GLY A 708 -3.80 -9.21 18.20
N ARG A 709 -5.08 -9.08 17.90
CA ARG A 709 -5.66 -7.91 17.22
C ARG A 709 -6.83 -7.38 18.02
N ALA A 710 -6.89 -6.07 18.15
CA ALA A 710 -8.03 -5.36 18.73
C ALA A 710 -8.39 -4.18 17.82
N ALA A 711 -9.67 -4.07 17.44
CA ALA A 711 -10.15 -3.01 16.57
C ALA A 711 -11.42 -2.38 17.15
N TYR A 712 -11.25 -1.35 17.96
CA TYR A 712 -12.31 -0.49 18.44
C TYR A 712 -12.54 0.66 17.47
N ASP A 713 -13.64 1.41 17.68
CA ASP A 713 -13.96 2.62 16.93
C ASP A 713 -12.78 3.62 16.86
N ARG A 714 -12.02 3.76 17.95
CA ARG A 714 -10.90 4.71 18.07
C ARG A 714 -9.52 4.09 18.14
N ILE A 715 -9.42 2.78 18.29
CA ILE A 715 -8.16 2.08 18.53
C ILE A 715 -8.10 0.81 17.70
N SER A 716 -7.06 0.69 16.89
CA SER A 716 -6.72 -0.55 16.21
C SER A 716 -5.30 -0.93 16.56
N VAL A 717 -5.13 -2.06 17.21
CA VAL A 717 -3.82 -2.58 17.65
C VAL A 717 -3.65 -3.99 17.10
N SER A 718 -2.45 -4.29 16.60
CA SER A 718 -2.02 -5.64 16.25
C SER A 718 -0.65 -5.88 16.87
N MET A 719 -0.49 -7.01 17.54
CA MET A 719 0.79 -7.42 18.11
C MET A 719 1.03 -8.89 17.82
N MET A 720 2.23 -9.20 17.40
CA MET A 720 2.71 -10.56 17.15
C MET A 720 4.02 -10.77 17.90
N TYR A 721 4.11 -11.87 18.62
CA TYR A 721 5.35 -12.39 19.19
C TYR A 721 5.62 -13.75 18.56
N GLY A 722 6.89 -14.00 18.23
CA GLY A 722 7.36 -15.30 17.72
C GLY A 722 8.62 -15.75 18.43
N GLN A 723 8.67 -17.07 18.70
CA GLN A 723 9.83 -17.76 19.29
C GLN A 723 10.07 -19.05 18.51
N TYR A 724 11.33 -19.26 18.11
CA TYR A 724 11.73 -20.39 17.27
C TYR A 724 12.99 -21.04 17.81
N ALA A 725 12.96 -22.36 17.94
CA ALA A 725 14.12 -23.16 18.34
C ALA A 725 15.27 -23.08 17.32
N PRO A 726 16.49 -23.39 17.72
CA PRO A 726 17.63 -23.50 16.82
C PRO A 726 17.36 -24.47 15.66
N GLN A 727 17.81 -24.08 14.46
CA GLN A 727 17.79 -24.92 13.25
C GLN A 727 19.18 -24.90 12.62
N PRO A 728 20.15 -25.67 13.16
CA PRO A 728 21.54 -25.63 12.73
C PRO A 728 21.72 -25.97 11.25
N ALA A 729 20.90 -26.88 10.70
CA ALA A 729 20.93 -27.27 9.30
C ALA A 729 20.60 -26.13 8.34
N LEU A 730 19.96 -25.05 8.83
CA LEU A 730 19.60 -23.85 8.11
C LEU A 730 20.42 -22.63 8.54
N GLY A 731 21.44 -22.81 9.39
CA GLY A 731 22.30 -21.72 9.85
C GLY A 731 21.82 -20.97 11.10
N PHE A 732 20.72 -21.41 11.71
CA PHE A 732 20.18 -20.78 12.93
C PHE A 732 20.62 -21.56 14.17
N LEU A 733 21.74 -21.15 14.78
CA LEU A 733 22.37 -21.87 15.88
C LEU A 733 21.75 -21.57 17.26
N THR A 734 21.02 -20.46 17.38
CA THR A 734 20.43 -20.00 18.64
C THR A 734 18.92 -19.81 18.50
N TRP A 735 18.24 -19.68 19.63
CA TRP A 735 16.84 -19.26 19.66
C TRP A 735 16.66 -17.91 18.97
N ARG A 736 15.53 -17.74 18.32
CA ARG A 736 15.16 -16.48 17.67
C ARG A 736 13.83 -16.01 18.25
N GLN A 737 13.81 -14.79 18.74
CA GLN A 737 12.61 -14.22 19.37
C GLN A 737 12.42 -12.77 18.90
N GLY A 738 11.17 -12.42 18.64
CA GLY A 738 10.88 -11.08 18.19
C GLY A 738 9.44 -10.64 18.41
N ILE A 739 9.26 -9.33 18.44
CA ILE A 739 7.95 -8.68 18.55
C ILE A 739 7.73 -7.77 17.34
N LEU A 740 6.56 -7.90 16.72
CA LEU A 740 6.03 -6.97 15.74
C LEU A 740 4.76 -6.34 16.29
N GLY A 741 4.70 -5.02 16.36
CA GLY A 741 3.53 -4.32 16.87
C GLY A 741 3.12 -3.18 15.95
N THR A 742 1.82 -2.97 15.77
CA THR A 742 1.25 -1.79 15.11
C THR A 742 0.08 -1.27 15.92
N ALA A 743 -0.07 0.04 15.98
CA ALA A 743 -1.24 0.66 16.58
C ALA A 743 -1.65 1.91 15.81
N ASN A 744 -2.97 2.08 15.66
CA ASN A 744 -3.60 3.28 15.13
C ASN A 744 -4.59 3.78 16.19
N LEU A 745 -4.42 5.03 16.62
CA LEU A 745 -5.17 5.63 17.69
C LEU A 745 -5.86 6.89 17.18
N LYS A 746 -7.18 6.92 17.17
CA LYS A 746 -7.96 8.13 16.94
C LYS A 746 -8.12 8.88 18.26
N LEU A 747 -7.16 9.77 18.54
CA LEU A 747 -7.10 10.52 19.81
C LEU A 747 -8.28 11.47 19.99
N SER A 748 -8.77 12.03 18.87
CA SER A 748 -9.97 12.86 18.82
C SER A 748 -10.63 12.73 17.45
N GLN A 749 -11.64 13.55 17.14
CA GLN A 749 -12.25 13.58 15.80
C GLN A 749 -11.22 13.89 14.70
N ASN A 750 -10.22 14.72 15.03
CA ASN A 750 -9.24 15.23 14.06
C ASN A 750 -7.83 14.70 14.27
N TRP A 751 -7.50 14.13 15.43
CA TRP A 751 -6.15 13.68 15.74
C TRP A 751 -6.01 12.17 15.66
N VAL A 752 -5.05 11.72 14.87
CA VAL A 752 -4.69 10.30 14.71
C VAL A 752 -3.22 10.11 15.07
N ALA A 753 -2.93 9.14 15.91
CA ALA A 753 -1.57 8.68 16.16
C ALA A 753 -1.39 7.25 15.60
N THR A 754 -0.24 6.99 15.00
CA THR A 754 0.10 5.68 14.46
C THR A 754 1.46 5.25 14.95
N THR A 755 1.63 3.97 15.21
CA THR A 755 2.94 3.41 15.53
C THR A 755 3.11 2.04 14.90
N ALA A 756 4.34 1.75 14.48
CA ALA A 756 4.76 0.41 14.10
C ALA A 756 6.16 0.17 14.68
N LEU A 757 6.39 -1.01 15.22
CA LEU A 757 7.68 -1.36 15.81
C LEU A 757 8.01 -2.83 15.51
N ARG A 758 9.28 -3.09 15.28
CA ARG A 758 9.86 -4.44 15.20
C ARG A 758 11.04 -4.49 16.16
N TYR A 759 10.94 -5.35 17.15
CA TYR A 759 11.95 -5.54 18.19
C TYR A 759 12.51 -6.96 18.14
N ASP A 760 13.80 -7.06 18.00
CA ASP A 760 14.57 -8.30 18.11
C ASP A 760 14.98 -8.47 19.58
N ILE A 761 14.43 -9.50 20.25
CA ILE A 761 14.64 -9.73 21.67
C ILE A 761 16.06 -10.26 21.93
N ASP A 762 16.56 -11.12 21.05
CA ASP A 762 17.88 -11.72 21.23
C ASP A 762 19.00 -10.72 21.00
N ALA A 763 18.86 -9.91 19.95
CA ALA A 763 19.77 -8.80 19.69
C ALA A 763 19.52 -7.57 20.60
N ARG A 764 18.43 -7.56 21.39
CA ARG A 764 18.01 -6.46 22.29
C ARG A 764 17.94 -5.10 21.60
N LYS A 765 17.43 -5.07 20.35
CA LYS A 765 17.38 -3.85 19.57
C LYS A 765 16.10 -3.74 18.75
N PHE A 766 15.68 -2.51 18.47
CA PHE A 766 14.65 -2.26 17.48
C PHE A 766 15.23 -2.39 16.08
N SER A 767 14.69 -3.28 15.28
CA SER A 767 15.04 -3.38 13.85
C SER A 767 14.43 -2.25 13.05
N SER A 768 13.24 -1.79 13.44
CA SER A 768 12.59 -0.60 12.90
C SER A 768 11.57 -0.04 13.88
N THR A 769 11.40 1.29 13.89
CA THR A 769 10.30 1.96 14.59
C THR A 769 9.71 3.03 13.71
N GLN A 770 8.40 3.25 13.86
CA GLN A 770 7.70 4.34 13.23
C GLN A 770 6.69 4.93 14.20
N PHE A 771 6.69 6.26 14.31
CA PHE A 771 5.72 7.04 15.08
C PHE A 771 5.14 8.10 14.17
N GLY A 772 3.83 8.14 14.04
CA GLY A 772 3.10 9.12 13.25
C GLY A 772 2.11 9.87 14.13
N LEU A 773 1.99 11.18 13.91
CA LEU A 773 0.95 12.01 14.46
C LEU A 773 0.35 12.84 13.34
N GLY A 774 -0.95 12.75 13.16
CA GLY A 774 -1.69 13.45 12.12
C GLY A 774 -2.86 14.24 12.68
N TYR A 775 -3.02 15.47 12.20
CA TYR A 775 -4.24 16.23 12.32
C TYR A 775 -4.96 16.19 10.97
N ILE A 776 -6.19 15.71 10.95
CA ILE A 776 -7.00 15.52 9.74
C ILE A 776 -8.34 16.19 9.98
N ASP A 777 -8.61 17.21 9.19
CA ASP A 777 -9.90 17.89 9.16
C ASP A 777 -10.48 17.84 7.75
N ASP A 778 -11.70 18.31 7.60
CA ASP A 778 -12.37 18.40 6.30
C ASP A 778 -11.61 19.19 5.24
N CYS A 779 -10.80 20.17 5.66
CA CYS A 779 -10.12 21.08 4.76
C CYS A 779 -8.59 21.10 4.91
N PHE A 780 -8.05 20.40 5.93
CA PHE A 780 -6.63 20.50 6.28
C PHE A 780 -6.09 19.16 6.76
N ILE A 781 -4.93 18.76 6.28
CA ILE A 781 -4.17 17.60 6.76
C ILE A 781 -2.77 18.08 7.12
N LEU A 782 -2.35 17.81 8.34
CA LEU A 782 -0.97 17.96 8.80
C LEU A 782 -0.56 16.64 9.45
N ALA A 783 0.45 15.97 8.92
CA ALA A 783 0.94 14.73 9.49
C ALA A 783 2.48 14.75 9.58
N MET A 784 2.98 14.24 10.68
CA MET A 784 4.40 14.04 10.93
C MET A 784 4.64 12.57 11.22
N ASN A 785 5.60 11.97 10.53
CA ASN A 785 6.07 10.62 10.79
C ASN A 785 7.56 10.64 11.11
N TYR A 786 7.93 9.99 12.20
CA TYR A 786 9.31 9.71 12.55
C TYR A 786 9.57 8.21 12.38
N ILE A 787 10.58 7.88 11.58
CA ILE A 787 10.91 6.49 11.21
C ILE A 787 12.38 6.26 11.53
N THR A 788 12.66 5.14 12.22
CA THR A 788 14.02 4.64 12.35
C THR A 788 14.15 3.27 11.71
N SER A 789 15.24 3.03 11.00
CA SER A 789 15.53 1.73 10.39
C SER A 789 17.04 1.56 10.23
N TYR A 790 17.50 0.31 10.27
CA TYR A 790 18.91 0.04 9.95
C TYR A 790 19.13 0.16 8.44
N SER A 791 20.14 0.94 8.08
CA SER A 791 20.72 1.01 6.74
C SER A 791 21.97 0.17 6.68
N TYR A 792 22.02 -0.74 5.73
CA TYR A 792 23.16 -1.61 5.53
C TYR A 792 24.04 -1.05 4.40
N SER A 793 25.36 -1.06 4.58
CA SER A 793 26.29 -0.70 3.53
C SER A 793 26.48 -1.87 2.56
N PRO A 794 26.57 -1.62 1.23
CA PRO A 794 27.00 -2.66 0.29
C PRO A 794 28.45 -3.09 0.49
N VAL A 795 29.22 -2.35 1.29
CA VAL A 795 30.59 -2.72 1.67
C VAL A 795 30.53 -3.52 2.97
N PRO A 796 30.86 -4.82 2.99
CA PRO A 796 30.68 -5.70 4.15
C PRO A 796 31.45 -5.27 5.41
N THR A 797 32.49 -4.47 5.26
CA THR A 797 33.32 -3.96 6.37
C THR A 797 32.68 -2.78 7.11
N ILE A 798 31.63 -2.18 6.57
CA ILE A 798 30.96 -1.03 7.18
C ILE A 798 29.77 -1.53 8.00
N ALA A 799 29.81 -1.30 9.30
CA ALA A 799 28.73 -1.67 10.22
C ALA A 799 27.40 -1.01 9.82
N PRO A 800 26.25 -1.70 10.02
CA PRO A 800 24.94 -1.11 9.80
C PRO A 800 24.76 0.17 10.63
N THR A 801 24.24 1.21 10.00
CA THR A 801 23.92 2.48 10.67
C THR A 801 22.43 2.60 10.91
N LEU A 802 22.05 3.20 12.04
CA LEU A 802 20.64 3.51 12.32
C LEU A 802 20.29 4.83 11.63
N ASP A 803 19.42 4.76 10.64
CA ASP A 803 18.89 5.92 9.94
C ASP A 803 17.64 6.45 10.65
N HIS A 804 17.57 7.76 10.75
CA HIS A 804 16.44 8.51 11.30
C HIS A 804 15.79 9.35 10.20
N ARG A 805 14.47 9.27 10.06
CA ARG A 805 13.72 10.04 9.06
C ARG A 805 12.54 10.73 9.71
N ILE A 806 12.36 12.00 9.36
CA ILE A 806 11.17 12.77 9.69
C ILE A 806 10.48 13.12 8.37
N MET A 807 9.20 12.80 8.28
CA MET A 807 8.36 13.15 7.14
C MET A 807 7.25 14.08 7.63
N LEU A 808 7.09 15.20 6.95
CA LEU A 808 5.99 16.13 7.18
C LEU A 808 5.10 16.15 5.94
N THR A 809 3.81 15.97 6.14
CA THR A 809 2.78 16.06 5.10
C THR A 809 1.86 17.22 5.43
N LEU A 810 1.68 18.14 4.49
CA LEU A 810 0.74 19.24 4.57
C LEU A 810 -0.17 19.18 3.34
N ALA A 811 -1.49 19.17 3.53
CA ALA A 811 -2.44 19.26 2.44
C ALA A 811 -3.58 20.23 2.77
N LEU A 812 -3.91 21.07 1.81
CA LEU A 812 -5.03 22.00 1.84
C LEU A 812 -6.05 21.55 0.80
N ARG A 813 -7.29 21.33 1.22
CA ARG A 813 -8.37 20.94 0.30
C ARG A 813 -8.53 22.01 -0.78
N THR A 814 -8.74 21.63 -2.02
CA THR A 814 -8.92 22.49 -3.22
C THR A 814 -7.70 23.23 -3.72
N ILE A 815 -6.68 23.40 -2.90
CA ILE A 815 -5.39 23.98 -3.29
C ILE A 815 -4.40 22.88 -3.64
N GLY A 816 -4.37 21.79 -2.86
CA GLY A 816 -3.47 20.64 -3.03
C GLY A 816 -2.59 20.40 -1.80
N GLY A 817 -1.64 19.49 -1.89
CA GLY A 817 -0.80 19.11 -0.76
C GLY A 817 0.64 18.81 -1.19
N THR A 818 1.54 19.03 -0.26
CA THR A 818 2.90 18.49 -0.31
C THR A 818 2.92 17.24 0.54
N GLY A 819 3.45 16.18 0.00
CA GLY A 819 3.59 14.96 0.78
C GLY A 819 3.07 13.75 0.01
N THR A 820 3.63 12.64 0.35
CA THR A 820 3.35 11.36 -0.24
C THR A 820 2.58 10.51 0.73
N SER A 821 1.59 9.79 0.23
CA SER A 821 0.77 8.92 1.04
C SER A 821 1.39 7.56 1.22
N GLN A 822 1.69 7.18 2.46
CA GLN A 822 2.12 5.83 2.79
C GLN A 822 1.03 5.11 3.57
N SER A 823 0.58 3.96 3.08
CA SER A 823 -0.34 3.11 3.81
C SER A 823 0.38 2.49 5.02
N ILE A 824 0.00 2.92 6.21
CA ILE A 824 0.31 2.21 7.44
C ILE A 824 -0.82 1.20 7.62
N GLY A 825 -0.68 0.00 7.12
CA GLY A 825 -1.77 -0.90 7.39
C GLY A 825 -1.75 -2.23 6.68
N SER A 826 -2.16 -3.26 7.38
CA SER A 826 -2.11 -4.69 7.12
C SER A 826 -0.68 -5.21 6.96
N SER A 827 -0.03 -5.43 8.09
CA SER A 827 1.07 -6.37 8.17
C SER A 827 0.57 -7.75 7.71
N THR A 828 0.85 -8.14 6.48
CA THR A 828 1.12 -9.54 6.25
C THR A 828 2.33 -9.85 7.14
N ALA A 829 2.14 -10.77 8.06
CA ALA A 829 3.20 -11.23 8.93
C ALA A 829 4.43 -11.56 8.08
N LEU A 830 5.47 -10.74 8.19
CA LEU A 830 6.77 -11.12 7.65
C LEU A 830 7.28 -12.21 8.59
N PRO A 831 7.63 -13.38 8.09
CA PRO A 831 8.24 -14.40 8.94
C PRO A 831 9.52 -13.83 9.56
N PHE A 832 9.64 -13.98 10.88
CA PHE A 832 10.89 -13.73 11.55
C PHE A 832 11.91 -14.73 11.02
N GLY A 833 12.97 -14.25 10.38
CA GLY A 833 14.08 -15.08 9.98
C GLY A 833 14.20 -15.35 8.47
N GLN A 834 14.29 -14.33 7.66
CA GLN A 834 15.05 -14.30 6.40
C GLN A 834 16.07 -13.18 6.47
#